data_219e70bd87fe5772a15fc2fcc3cba476
#
_entry.id   219e70bd87fe5772a15fc2fcc3cba476
#
_cell.length_a   1.000
_cell.length_b   1.000
_cell.length_c   1.000
_cell.angle_alpha   90.00
_cell.angle_beta   90.00
_cell.angle_gamma   90.00
#
_symmetry.space_group_name_H-M   'P 1'
#
loop_
_entity.id
_entity.type
_entity.pdbx_description
1 polymer ?
#
loop_
_entity_poly.entity_id
_entity_poly.type
_entity_poly.pdbx_seq_one_letter_code
_entity_poly.pdbx_strand_id
1 'polypeptide(L)'
;MKFLKKYLLDILVVIVFAVVSFVYFMPADMDGRILFRHDAAAGKGLGHEKELFQQQTGEVTRWTNSVFGGMPTYQMSPSYESGTVLQQAVNAYHLWLPDYVWYVFAYLLGFYILLRAFNFRQSLAALGSIIWAFSSYFFIIIAAGHIWKVMALAYLPPMIAGVVLAYRGKYLWGLLVTAIFAAFEVNANHVQMTYYYLFIIFFMLLAFLWDAFKKKEMARFGKATAACIVGAAIGISLNLSNLYHTWQYGQESMRGKSELVKKNAANQTNSGLDRDYITQWSYGIDETWTLMIPDAKGGASVSLAQNTKAMEKADPNFVQIYQQLGQYWGNQPGTSGPVYVGAFVCMLFILGLFIVKGPMKWALLAATILSVLLSWGRNFMPFTDFFLDYVPMYAKFRTVASILVIAEFTIPLLAMMALKKIVDEPEILTTKAKLVYASFGLTAGFCLLFALAPGLFFPDFVSAQELQALQQLPAEYQGPIISNLTEIRKGIFTSDCWRSFWVIVIGSAFLFLYKVKKLGKEFMIAGIAVLCLVDMWMVNKRYLYDDMFVEKSVRDTPQQMTETDKMICRDKSLDYRVLNMASNTFNENETSYYHKSVGGYHPAKLRRYAEMIEAYISPEMQKAMKAVAEAGGDMTKVNGDSIFPVLNMLNTKYFIMPLQGGQTVPVQNLYAYGNAWFVDKVSYAENANEEIDKVGKINLRHEAVADAKFKQQLGESVPQDDTSIVKLTQYKPNNLTYEVTSNKGGVIVFSEIYYPGWTATIDGQPAELGRVNYILRALNVKPGTHKVVLDFHPTSLKTTETIAYVGYGVLLILLLAGLFFEWKKNKVTEK
;
A
#
# COMPACT_ATOMS: atom_id res chain seq x y z
N MET A 1 1.03 34.41 29.33
CA MET A 1 2.24 33.90 30.03
C MET A 1 2.00 32.56 30.76
N LYS A 2 0.95 32.37 31.60
CA LYS A 2 0.68 31.08 32.29
C LYS A 2 0.51 29.87 31.35
N PHE A 3 -0.22 30.03 30.23
CA PHE A 3 -0.40 29.00 29.24
C PHE A 3 0.93 28.55 28.60
N LEU A 4 1.75 29.50 28.12
CA LEU A 4 3.07 29.22 27.55
C LEU A 4 3.98 28.47 28.55
N LYS A 5 4.01 28.88 29.83
CA LYS A 5 4.82 28.19 30.86
C LYS A 5 4.36 26.73 31.07
N LYS A 6 3.05 26.46 30.98
CA LYS A 6 2.47 25.12 31.18
C LYS A 6 2.87 24.15 30.07
N TYR A 7 2.93 24.62 28.81
CA TYR A 7 3.20 23.79 27.64
C TYR A 7 4.59 23.99 27.03
N LEU A 8 5.46 24.79 27.69
CA LEU A 8 6.78 25.11 27.14
C LEU A 8 7.61 23.86 26.78
N LEU A 9 7.61 22.84 27.65
CA LEU A 9 8.35 21.61 27.42
C LEU A 9 7.76 20.81 26.25
N ASP A 10 6.45 20.77 26.13
CA ASP A 10 5.80 20.09 24.98
C ASP A 10 6.14 20.83 23.67
N ILE A 11 6.16 22.16 23.66
CA ILE A 11 6.55 22.98 22.50
C ILE A 11 8.03 22.72 22.13
N LEU A 12 8.93 22.70 23.11
CA LEU A 12 10.34 22.41 22.89
C LEU A 12 10.55 21.01 22.29
N VAL A 13 9.81 20.01 22.76
CA VAL A 13 9.85 18.65 22.20
C VAL A 13 9.41 18.67 20.73
N VAL A 14 8.34 19.37 20.38
CA VAL A 14 7.86 19.49 18.99
C VAL A 14 8.91 20.16 18.10
N ILE A 15 9.58 21.20 18.59
CA ILE A 15 10.69 21.85 17.86
C ILE A 15 11.85 20.87 17.65
N VAL A 16 12.23 20.11 18.68
CA VAL A 16 13.29 19.08 18.57
C VAL A 16 12.90 18.02 17.54
N PHE A 17 11.64 17.60 17.51
CA PHE A 17 11.16 16.65 16.49
C PHE A 17 11.29 17.17 15.06
N ALA A 18 10.93 18.44 14.84
CA ALA A 18 11.12 19.08 13.54
C ALA A 18 12.61 19.13 13.15
N VAL A 19 13.49 19.55 14.08
CA VAL A 19 14.93 19.59 13.84
C VAL A 19 15.50 18.20 13.53
N VAL A 20 15.17 17.18 14.33
CA VAL A 20 15.65 15.80 14.11
C VAL A 20 15.18 15.28 12.73
N SER A 21 13.96 15.58 12.34
CA SER A 21 13.40 15.18 11.04
C SER A 21 14.15 15.84 9.88
N PHE A 22 14.47 17.14 9.96
CA PHE A 22 15.29 17.83 8.98
C PHE A 22 16.71 17.26 8.90
N VAL A 23 17.37 17.13 10.07
CA VAL A 23 18.77 16.67 10.13
C VAL A 23 18.92 15.26 9.53
N TYR A 24 17.91 14.40 9.65
CA TYR A 24 17.97 13.07 9.05
C TYR A 24 18.09 13.12 7.51
N PHE A 25 17.42 14.07 6.86
CA PHE A 25 17.39 14.21 5.40
C PHE A 25 18.42 15.19 4.84
N MET A 26 19.25 15.82 5.69
CA MET A 26 20.36 16.61 5.20
C MET A 26 21.47 15.71 4.59
N PRO A 27 22.15 16.12 3.48
CA PRO A 27 21.99 17.41 2.79
C PRO A 27 20.87 17.45 1.74
N ALA A 28 20.26 16.31 1.39
CA ALA A 28 19.31 16.21 0.30
C ALA A 28 18.16 17.22 0.35
N ASP A 29 17.62 17.48 1.56
CA ASP A 29 16.53 18.43 1.75
C ASP A 29 17.01 19.90 1.53
N MET A 30 18.19 20.25 1.99
CA MET A 30 18.76 21.59 1.81
C MET A 30 19.11 21.87 0.34
N ASP A 31 19.51 20.85 -0.42
CA ASP A 31 19.78 20.91 -1.85
C ASP A 31 18.49 20.94 -2.69
N GLY A 32 17.31 20.82 -2.05
CA GLY A 32 16.04 20.75 -2.73
C GLY A 32 15.84 19.45 -3.54
N ARG A 33 16.61 18.41 -3.25
CA ARG A 33 16.48 17.09 -3.87
C ARG A 33 15.26 16.35 -3.31
N ILE A 34 14.67 15.49 -4.12
CA ILE A 34 13.45 14.74 -3.79
C ILE A 34 13.67 13.26 -3.95
N LEU A 35 12.90 12.48 -3.18
CA LEU A 35 12.82 11.05 -3.38
C LEU A 35 11.79 10.74 -4.48
N PHE A 36 12.28 10.34 -5.67
CA PHE A 36 11.43 9.99 -6.80
C PHE A 36 11.60 8.51 -7.14
N ARG A 37 10.59 7.70 -6.86
CA ARG A 37 10.63 6.25 -6.96
C ARG A 37 9.66 5.70 -8.00
N HIS A 38 9.80 4.42 -8.31
CA HIS A 38 9.02 3.72 -9.32
C HIS A 38 7.51 3.95 -9.20
N ASP A 39 6.93 3.82 -7.99
CA ASP A 39 5.49 4.04 -7.80
C ASP A 39 5.06 5.49 -8.09
N ALA A 40 5.91 6.48 -7.75
CA ALA A 40 5.64 7.88 -8.07
C ALA A 40 5.77 8.16 -9.58
N ALA A 41 6.75 7.55 -10.24
CA ALA A 41 6.92 7.63 -11.69
C ALA A 41 5.76 6.94 -12.43
N ALA A 42 5.37 5.75 -11.99
CA ALA A 42 4.21 5.03 -12.53
C ALA A 42 2.90 5.81 -12.34
N GLY A 43 2.73 6.48 -11.20
CA GLY A 43 1.58 7.35 -10.92
C GLY A 43 1.47 8.51 -11.90
N LYS A 44 2.59 9.04 -12.39
CA LYS A 44 2.62 10.14 -13.37
C LYS A 44 1.97 9.75 -14.71
N GLY A 45 2.32 8.58 -15.27
CA GLY A 45 1.70 8.08 -16.49
C GLY A 45 0.22 7.76 -16.29
N LEU A 46 -0.11 7.13 -15.17
CA LEU A 46 -1.48 6.74 -14.83
C LEU A 46 -2.43 7.94 -14.66
N GLY A 47 -1.93 9.07 -14.10
CA GLY A 47 -2.73 10.27 -13.82
C GLY A 47 -2.83 11.27 -14.96
N HIS A 48 -2.00 11.15 -16.01
CA HIS A 48 -1.79 12.20 -17.00
C HIS A 48 -3.08 12.58 -17.77
N GLU A 49 -3.87 11.62 -18.25
CA GLU A 49 -5.14 11.90 -18.94
C GLU A 49 -6.13 12.67 -18.04
N LYS A 50 -6.25 12.27 -16.78
CA LYS A 50 -7.09 12.95 -15.78
C LYS A 50 -6.64 14.39 -15.55
N GLU A 51 -5.33 14.61 -15.40
CA GLU A 51 -4.74 15.93 -15.17
C GLU A 51 -4.94 16.85 -16.38
N LEU A 52 -4.68 16.37 -17.58
CA LEU A 52 -4.93 17.10 -18.82
C LEU A 52 -6.40 17.49 -18.98
N PHE A 53 -7.31 16.55 -18.72
CA PHE A 53 -8.74 16.82 -18.78
C PHE A 53 -9.16 17.89 -17.79
N GLN A 54 -8.67 17.83 -16.56
CA GLN A 54 -8.94 18.83 -15.52
C GLN A 54 -8.36 20.21 -15.88
N GLN A 55 -7.15 20.27 -16.44
CA GLN A 55 -6.54 21.52 -16.90
C GLN A 55 -7.32 22.16 -18.04
N GLN A 56 -7.86 21.35 -18.96
CA GLN A 56 -8.61 21.84 -20.13
C GLN A 56 -10.05 22.25 -19.82
N THR A 57 -10.69 21.56 -18.87
CA THR A 57 -12.14 21.71 -18.64
C THR A 57 -12.51 22.27 -17.26
N GLY A 58 -11.58 22.22 -16.30
CA GLY A 58 -11.83 22.48 -14.88
C GLY A 58 -12.57 21.34 -14.17
N GLU A 59 -12.99 20.28 -14.87
CA GLU A 59 -13.75 19.15 -14.34
C GLU A 59 -12.82 18.00 -13.92
N VAL A 60 -13.14 17.32 -12.80
CA VAL A 60 -12.43 16.11 -12.37
C VAL A 60 -13.14 14.88 -12.92
N THR A 61 -12.53 14.22 -13.89
CA THR A 61 -13.06 12.95 -14.40
C THR A 61 -12.94 11.82 -13.36
N ARG A 62 -13.96 10.96 -13.30
CA ARG A 62 -13.98 9.72 -12.48
C ARG A 62 -13.64 8.47 -13.28
N TRP A 63 -13.31 8.64 -14.56
CA TRP A 63 -12.89 7.56 -15.48
C TRP A 63 -11.63 7.97 -16.22
N THR A 64 -10.78 7.00 -16.53
CA THR A 64 -9.64 7.14 -17.45
C THR A 64 -9.62 5.99 -18.44
N ASN A 65 -9.16 6.28 -19.66
CA ASN A 65 -8.91 5.26 -20.70
C ASN A 65 -7.40 5.03 -20.91
N SER A 66 -6.56 5.68 -20.11
CA SER A 66 -5.09 5.62 -20.28
C SER A 66 -4.49 4.24 -20.00
N VAL A 67 -5.15 3.40 -19.20
CA VAL A 67 -4.66 2.05 -18.84
C VAL A 67 -5.78 1.00 -18.90
N PHE A 68 -5.39 -0.23 -19.20
CA PHE A 68 -6.30 -1.41 -19.22
C PHE A 68 -7.57 -1.22 -20.07
N GLY A 69 -7.48 -0.39 -21.11
CA GLY A 69 -8.61 -0.04 -21.94
C GLY A 69 -9.70 0.78 -21.25
N GLY A 70 -9.54 1.12 -19.98
CA GLY A 70 -10.43 1.98 -19.21
C GLY A 70 -10.74 1.46 -17.81
N MET A 71 -10.69 2.38 -16.82
CA MET A 71 -11.05 2.06 -15.44
C MET A 71 -11.41 3.33 -14.63
N PRO A 72 -12.14 3.19 -13.50
CA PRO A 72 -12.41 4.33 -12.62
C PRO A 72 -11.15 4.91 -11.98
N THR A 73 -11.12 6.23 -11.76
CA THR A 73 -9.99 6.95 -11.14
C THR A 73 -10.01 6.95 -9.61
N TYR A 74 -10.89 6.18 -8.97
CA TYR A 74 -11.09 6.19 -7.51
C TYR A 74 -9.86 5.80 -6.68
N GLN A 75 -8.92 5.07 -7.26
CA GLN A 75 -7.65 4.69 -6.63
C GLN A 75 -6.42 5.27 -7.34
N MET A 76 -6.63 6.36 -8.14
CA MET A 76 -5.61 7.09 -8.88
C MET A 76 -5.54 8.53 -8.39
N SER A 77 -4.91 8.77 -7.23
CA SER A 77 -4.88 10.09 -6.58
C SER A 77 -6.28 10.72 -6.52
N PRO A 78 -7.22 10.13 -5.76
CA PRO A 78 -8.60 10.59 -5.72
C PRO A 78 -8.67 12.04 -5.22
N SER A 79 -9.48 12.84 -5.88
CA SER A 79 -9.71 14.24 -5.55
C SER A 79 -11.21 14.46 -5.29
N TYR A 80 -11.54 14.87 -4.06
CA TYR A 80 -12.88 15.21 -3.60
C TYR A 80 -12.86 16.58 -2.94
N GLU A 81 -13.93 17.38 -3.09
CA GLU A 81 -14.00 18.73 -2.53
C GLU A 81 -13.87 18.71 -1.00
N SER A 82 -14.57 17.79 -0.33
CA SER A 82 -14.47 17.58 1.11
C SER A 82 -13.03 17.22 1.54
N GLY A 83 -12.33 16.42 0.76
CA GLY A 83 -10.94 16.06 1.00
C GLY A 83 -9.98 17.25 0.96
N THR A 84 -10.25 18.26 0.12
CA THR A 84 -9.44 19.48 0.04
C THR A 84 -9.49 20.29 1.35
N VAL A 85 -10.65 20.34 1.99
CA VAL A 85 -10.81 20.99 3.31
C VAL A 85 -9.98 20.26 4.36
N LEU A 86 -10.05 18.92 4.38
CA LEU A 86 -9.30 18.10 5.32
C LEU A 86 -7.79 18.25 5.14
N GLN A 87 -7.32 18.38 3.89
CA GLN A 87 -5.90 18.52 3.56
C GLN A 87 -5.28 19.76 4.22
N GLN A 88 -6.02 20.85 4.39
CA GLN A 88 -5.52 22.03 5.10
C GLN A 88 -5.27 21.73 6.58
N ALA A 89 -6.14 20.96 7.21
CA ALA A 89 -5.93 20.54 8.60
C ALA A 89 -4.75 19.54 8.74
N VAL A 90 -4.60 18.66 7.77
CA VAL A 90 -3.45 17.74 7.66
C VAL A 90 -2.15 18.52 7.53
N ASN A 91 -2.08 19.51 6.64
CA ASN A 91 -0.90 20.36 6.44
C ASN A 91 -0.56 21.17 7.70
N ALA A 92 -1.58 21.67 8.41
CA ALA A 92 -1.37 22.36 9.69
C ALA A 92 -0.79 21.42 10.76
N TYR A 93 -1.24 20.17 10.83
CA TYR A 93 -0.68 19.14 11.72
C TYR A 93 0.79 18.84 11.40
N HIS A 94 1.17 18.87 10.13
CA HIS A 94 2.54 18.68 9.66
C HIS A 94 3.39 19.94 9.71
N LEU A 95 2.89 21.06 10.21
CA LEU A 95 3.56 22.37 10.23
C LEU A 95 4.06 22.83 8.85
N TRP A 96 3.41 22.41 7.76
CA TRP A 96 3.83 22.65 6.36
C TRP A 96 5.30 22.31 6.06
N LEU A 97 5.86 21.33 6.78
CA LEU A 97 7.20 20.83 6.54
C LEU A 97 7.30 20.18 5.15
N PRO A 98 8.48 20.15 4.52
CA PRO A 98 8.70 19.51 3.23
C PRO A 98 8.32 18.02 3.22
N ASP A 99 8.08 17.46 2.01
CA ASP A 99 7.86 16.03 1.81
C ASP A 99 9.00 15.22 2.48
N TYR A 100 8.74 13.97 2.82
CA TYR A 100 9.57 13.06 3.61
C TYR A 100 10.00 13.60 4.98
N VAL A 101 10.35 14.87 5.16
CA VAL A 101 10.64 15.46 6.48
C VAL A 101 9.41 15.40 7.37
N TRP A 102 8.24 15.84 6.87
CA TRP A 102 7.02 15.78 7.65
C TRP A 102 6.56 14.35 7.97
N TYR A 103 6.97 13.34 7.18
CA TYR A 103 6.64 11.94 7.50
C TYR A 103 7.23 11.52 8.85
N VAL A 104 8.54 11.74 9.03
CA VAL A 104 9.24 11.42 10.28
C VAL A 104 8.74 12.31 11.42
N PHE A 105 8.49 13.59 11.16
CA PHE A 105 7.90 14.50 12.12
C PHE A 105 6.52 14.03 12.62
N ALA A 106 5.65 13.59 11.70
CA ALA A 106 4.32 13.10 12.04
C ALA A 106 4.37 11.78 12.85
N TYR A 107 5.33 10.90 12.55
CA TYR A 107 5.59 9.72 13.38
C TYR A 107 5.99 10.10 14.80
N LEU A 108 6.96 10.99 14.95
CA LEU A 108 7.42 11.48 16.26
C LEU A 108 6.26 12.12 17.04
N LEU A 109 5.54 13.04 16.42
CA LEU A 109 4.44 13.75 17.04
C LEU A 109 3.26 12.82 17.39
N GLY A 110 2.89 11.92 16.48
CA GLY A 110 1.79 10.98 16.67
C GLY A 110 1.98 10.07 17.87
N PHE A 111 3.17 9.49 18.02
CA PHE A 111 3.47 8.61 19.15
C PHE A 111 3.67 9.40 20.45
N TYR A 112 4.16 10.64 20.37
CA TYR A 112 4.21 11.56 21.50
C TYR A 112 2.82 11.84 22.07
N ILE A 113 1.85 12.17 21.22
CA ILE A 113 0.45 12.37 21.60
C ILE A 113 -0.11 11.13 22.30
N LEU A 114 0.18 9.93 21.78
CA LEU A 114 -0.23 8.65 22.38
C LEU A 114 0.35 8.48 23.79
N LEU A 115 1.65 8.64 23.96
CA LEU A 115 2.30 8.48 25.27
C LEU A 115 1.83 9.54 26.28
N ARG A 116 1.59 10.79 25.81
CA ARG A 116 0.97 11.82 26.66
C ARG A 116 -0.47 11.43 27.08
N ALA A 117 -1.23 10.79 26.20
CA ALA A 117 -2.54 10.24 26.55
C ALA A 117 -2.45 9.14 27.62
N PHE A 118 -1.38 8.35 27.64
CA PHE A 118 -1.07 7.38 28.71
C PHE A 118 -0.43 8.00 29.97
N ASN A 119 -0.39 9.34 30.10
CA ASN A 119 0.25 10.07 31.24
C ASN A 119 1.75 9.86 31.37
N PHE A 120 2.47 9.69 30.28
CA PHE A 120 3.92 9.80 30.32
C PHE A 120 4.34 11.26 30.50
N ARG A 121 5.40 11.48 31.28
CA ARG A 121 6.09 12.77 31.34
C ARG A 121 6.75 13.09 29.98
N GLN A 122 7.01 14.38 29.72
CA GLN A 122 7.49 14.83 28.40
C GLN A 122 8.78 14.13 27.96
N SER A 123 9.78 14.01 28.82
CA SER A 123 11.06 13.38 28.49
C SER A 123 10.91 11.89 28.09
N LEU A 124 10.10 11.12 28.84
CA LEU A 124 9.80 9.73 28.48
C LEU A 124 8.96 9.63 27.21
N ALA A 125 8.00 10.52 27.02
CA ALA A 125 7.19 10.53 25.81
C ALA A 125 8.05 10.87 24.57
N ALA A 126 8.99 11.82 24.71
CA ALA A 126 9.94 12.15 23.64
C ALA A 126 10.85 10.96 23.29
N LEU A 127 11.41 10.28 24.30
CA LEU A 127 12.21 9.06 24.09
C LEU A 127 11.40 7.98 23.36
N GLY A 128 10.18 7.70 23.83
CA GLY A 128 9.33 6.68 23.20
C GLY A 128 8.96 7.03 21.77
N SER A 129 8.78 8.32 21.47
CA SER A 129 8.53 8.80 20.11
C SER A 129 9.72 8.53 19.19
N ILE A 130 10.95 8.77 19.67
CA ILE A 130 12.18 8.46 18.94
C ILE A 130 12.26 6.95 18.67
N ILE A 131 12.07 6.13 19.70
CA ILE A 131 12.11 4.66 19.58
C ILE A 131 11.12 4.17 18.51
N TRP A 132 9.89 4.67 18.53
CA TRP A 132 8.88 4.22 17.57
C TRP A 132 9.11 4.78 16.17
N ALA A 133 9.30 6.09 16.05
CA ALA A 133 9.41 6.78 14.76
C ALA A 133 10.67 6.37 13.97
N PHE A 134 11.73 5.93 14.63
CA PHE A 134 12.97 5.46 14.01
C PHE A 134 13.01 3.93 13.82
N SER A 135 11.94 3.19 14.10
CA SER A 135 11.81 1.80 13.66
C SER A 135 12.01 1.70 12.14
N SER A 136 12.77 0.70 11.70
CA SER A 136 13.32 0.70 10.33
C SER A 136 12.25 0.59 9.24
N TYR A 137 11.13 -0.07 9.51
CA TYR A 137 10.07 -0.23 8.53
C TYR A 137 9.54 1.08 7.98
N PHE A 138 9.45 2.12 8.82
CA PHE A 138 8.97 3.44 8.38
C PHE A 138 9.90 4.07 7.34
N PHE A 139 11.22 3.93 7.51
CA PHE A 139 12.21 4.41 6.54
C PHE A 139 12.24 3.56 5.27
N ILE A 140 12.06 2.24 5.41
CA ILE A 140 12.00 1.31 4.28
C ILE A 140 10.80 1.62 3.37
N ILE A 141 9.62 1.88 3.93
CA ILE A 141 8.44 2.21 3.12
C ILE A 141 8.51 3.62 2.52
N ILE A 142 9.22 4.57 3.16
CA ILE A 142 9.56 5.86 2.55
C ILE A 142 10.50 5.63 1.36
N ALA A 143 11.58 4.84 1.54
CA ALA A 143 12.52 4.49 0.49
C ALA A 143 11.86 3.77 -0.69
N ALA A 144 10.86 2.93 -0.43
CA ALA A 144 10.08 2.23 -1.45
C ALA A 144 9.04 3.13 -2.16
N GLY A 145 8.75 4.32 -1.63
CA GLY A 145 7.76 5.24 -2.20
C GLY A 145 6.30 4.92 -1.83
N HIS A 146 6.06 4.09 -0.81
CA HIS A 146 4.71 3.70 -0.37
C HIS A 146 4.03 4.78 0.48
N ILE A 147 3.84 5.98 -0.09
CA ILE A 147 3.47 7.20 0.63
C ILE A 147 2.13 7.08 1.37
N TRP A 148 1.11 6.45 0.79
CA TRP A 148 -0.19 6.27 1.46
C TRP A 148 -0.07 5.38 2.71
N LYS A 149 0.78 4.36 2.66
CA LYS A 149 1.10 3.54 3.84
C LYS A 149 1.83 4.35 4.92
N VAL A 150 2.79 5.20 4.50
CA VAL A 150 3.52 6.12 5.39
C VAL A 150 2.55 7.03 6.13
N MET A 151 1.62 7.67 5.39
CA MET A 151 0.63 8.58 5.98
C MET A 151 -0.30 7.85 6.96
N ALA A 152 -0.89 6.71 6.56
CA ALA A 152 -1.79 5.94 7.42
C ALA A 152 -1.11 5.60 8.76
N LEU A 153 0.11 5.07 8.72
CA LEU A 153 0.84 4.72 9.93
C LEU A 153 1.16 5.92 10.84
N ALA A 154 1.32 7.12 10.28
CA ALA A 154 1.58 8.34 11.06
C ALA A 154 0.36 8.79 11.91
N TYR A 155 -0.86 8.53 11.44
CA TYR A 155 -2.08 8.99 12.10
C TYR A 155 -2.69 7.97 13.06
N LEU A 156 -2.28 6.71 12.98
CA LEU A 156 -2.83 5.64 13.81
C LEU A 156 -2.51 5.80 15.32
N PRO A 157 -1.27 6.13 15.76
CA PRO A 157 -1.00 6.34 17.18
C PRO A 157 -1.83 7.46 17.82
N PRO A 158 -1.96 8.66 17.21
CA PRO A 158 -2.78 9.70 17.81
C PRO A 158 -4.29 9.37 17.75
N MET A 159 -4.76 8.56 16.79
CA MET A 159 -6.13 8.02 16.82
C MET A 159 -6.34 7.12 18.04
N ILE A 160 -5.40 6.20 18.33
CA ILE A 160 -5.42 5.37 19.54
C ILE A 160 -5.32 6.23 20.81
N ALA A 161 -4.62 7.36 20.78
CA ALA A 161 -4.60 8.31 21.89
C ALA A 161 -6.00 8.83 22.23
N GLY A 162 -6.84 9.08 21.22
CA GLY A 162 -8.25 9.43 21.43
C GLY A 162 -9.01 8.33 22.18
N VAL A 163 -8.82 7.08 21.79
CA VAL A 163 -9.38 5.90 22.48
C VAL A 163 -8.92 5.86 23.94
N VAL A 164 -7.63 5.99 24.20
CA VAL A 164 -7.05 6.00 25.55
C VAL A 164 -7.65 7.13 26.40
N LEU A 165 -7.78 8.33 25.84
CA LEU A 165 -8.39 9.48 26.52
C LEU A 165 -9.85 9.20 26.92
N ALA A 166 -10.63 8.59 26.05
CA ALA A 166 -12.03 8.22 26.33
C ALA A 166 -12.10 7.24 27.52
N TYR A 167 -11.31 6.15 27.51
CA TYR A 167 -11.30 5.16 28.59
C TYR A 167 -10.71 5.70 29.90
N ARG A 168 -9.97 6.80 29.84
CA ARG A 168 -9.54 7.56 31.03
C ARG A 168 -10.58 8.55 31.53
N GLY A 169 -11.78 8.57 30.95
CA GLY A 169 -12.91 9.41 31.37
C GLY A 169 -12.95 10.80 30.75
N LYS A 170 -12.05 11.10 29.81
CA LYS A 170 -12.04 12.36 29.04
C LYS A 170 -12.85 12.20 27.75
N TYR A 171 -14.14 11.88 27.89
CA TYR A 171 -14.98 11.42 26.78
C TYR A 171 -15.02 12.38 25.60
N LEU A 172 -15.24 13.69 25.83
CA LEU A 172 -15.31 14.68 24.74
C LEU A 172 -13.97 14.84 24.02
N TRP A 173 -12.87 14.93 24.75
CA TRP A 173 -11.53 15.02 24.14
C TRP A 173 -11.16 13.69 23.45
N GLY A 174 -11.53 12.56 24.04
CA GLY A 174 -11.36 11.24 23.42
C GLY A 174 -12.12 11.14 22.09
N LEU A 175 -13.37 11.57 22.05
CA LEU A 175 -14.20 11.65 20.86
C LEU A 175 -13.54 12.56 19.79
N LEU A 176 -13.18 13.79 20.14
CA LEU A 176 -12.60 14.76 19.22
C LEU A 176 -11.28 14.29 18.62
N VAL A 177 -10.36 13.79 19.45
CA VAL A 177 -9.06 13.27 18.98
C VAL A 177 -9.26 12.04 18.08
N THR A 178 -10.15 11.13 18.48
CA THR A 178 -10.50 9.98 17.61
C THR A 178 -11.10 10.45 16.28
N ALA A 179 -12.01 11.43 16.26
CA ALA A 179 -12.64 11.91 15.06
C ALA A 179 -11.63 12.56 14.09
N ILE A 180 -10.77 13.45 14.60
CA ILE A 180 -9.76 14.15 13.79
C ILE A 180 -8.77 13.14 13.17
N PHE A 181 -8.20 12.25 13.99
CA PHE A 181 -7.18 11.35 13.48
C PHE A 181 -7.73 10.14 12.71
N ALA A 182 -8.98 9.73 12.99
CA ALA A 182 -9.69 8.82 12.09
C ALA A 182 -9.95 9.45 10.72
N ALA A 183 -10.27 10.76 10.67
CA ALA A 183 -10.40 11.47 9.40
C ALA A 183 -9.07 11.53 8.64
N PHE A 184 -7.96 11.85 9.30
CA PHE A 184 -6.64 11.89 8.69
C PHE A 184 -6.21 10.50 8.18
N GLU A 185 -6.48 9.47 8.97
CA GLU A 185 -6.13 8.09 8.67
C GLU A 185 -6.89 7.56 7.45
N VAL A 186 -8.21 7.76 7.41
CA VAL A 186 -9.03 7.38 6.24
C VAL A 186 -8.63 8.18 4.99
N ASN A 187 -8.28 9.47 5.15
CA ASN A 187 -7.78 10.30 4.04
C ASN A 187 -6.46 9.79 3.46
N ALA A 188 -5.63 9.14 4.27
CA ALA A 188 -4.39 8.49 3.81
C ALA A 188 -4.64 7.32 2.83
N ASN A 189 -5.87 6.85 2.71
CA ASN A 189 -6.35 5.89 1.70
C ASN A 189 -5.60 4.54 1.67
N HIS A 190 -5.11 4.07 2.82
CA HIS A 190 -4.44 2.76 2.93
C HIS A 190 -5.16 1.82 3.89
N VAL A 191 -6.31 1.29 3.45
CA VAL A 191 -7.25 0.47 4.25
C VAL A 191 -6.59 -0.73 4.95
N GLN A 192 -5.54 -1.33 4.37
CA GLN A 192 -4.83 -2.47 4.97
C GLN A 192 -4.17 -2.09 6.30
N MET A 193 -3.55 -0.92 6.40
CA MET A 193 -2.92 -0.48 7.65
C MET A 193 -3.96 -0.17 8.71
N THR A 194 -5.05 0.52 8.35
CA THR A 194 -6.22 0.72 9.20
C THR A 194 -6.72 -0.59 9.76
N TYR A 195 -6.91 -1.58 8.89
CA TYR A 195 -7.41 -2.90 9.27
C TYR A 195 -6.49 -3.62 10.27
N TYR A 196 -5.18 -3.56 10.09
CA TYR A 196 -4.23 -4.18 11.02
C TYR A 196 -4.24 -3.52 12.39
N TYR A 197 -4.41 -2.22 12.46
CA TYR A 197 -4.51 -1.52 13.74
C TYR A 197 -5.83 -1.76 14.48
N LEU A 198 -6.88 -2.21 13.79
CA LEU A 198 -8.10 -2.68 14.46
C LEU A 198 -7.83 -3.88 15.37
N PHE A 199 -6.86 -4.75 15.06
CA PHE A 199 -6.44 -5.82 15.97
C PHE A 199 -5.81 -5.26 17.25
N ILE A 200 -4.98 -4.22 17.16
CA ILE A 200 -4.43 -3.55 18.36
C ILE A 200 -5.56 -2.98 19.21
N ILE A 201 -6.46 -2.21 18.59
CA ILE A 201 -7.61 -1.61 19.27
C ILE A 201 -8.46 -2.70 19.91
N PHE A 202 -8.73 -3.80 19.22
CA PHE A 202 -9.49 -4.93 19.74
C PHE A 202 -8.87 -5.51 21.03
N PHE A 203 -7.57 -5.82 21.02
CA PHE A 203 -6.92 -6.33 22.24
C PHE A 203 -6.86 -5.31 23.36
N MET A 204 -6.65 -4.03 23.04
CA MET A 204 -6.70 -2.96 24.02
C MET A 204 -8.10 -2.81 24.63
N LEU A 205 -9.16 -2.93 23.83
CA LEU A 205 -10.56 -2.92 24.30
C LEU A 205 -10.83 -4.09 25.26
N LEU A 206 -10.33 -5.28 25.00
CA LEU A 206 -10.43 -6.41 25.93
C LEU A 206 -9.74 -6.11 27.26
N ALA A 207 -8.58 -5.43 27.24
CA ALA A 207 -7.89 -5.02 28.45
C ALA A 207 -8.71 -3.98 29.26
N PHE A 208 -9.28 -2.97 28.59
CA PHE A 208 -10.13 -1.98 29.22
C PHE A 208 -11.43 -2.59 29.76
N LEU A 209 -12.03 -3.53 29.02
CA LEU A 209 -13.22 -4.27 29.45
C LEU A 209 -12.94 -5.07 30.72
N TRP A 210 -11.82 -5.80 30.75
CA TRP A 210 -11.41 -6.56 31.93
C TRP A 210 -11.20 -5.67 33.16
N ASP A 211 -10.53 -4.53 32.98
CA ASP A 211 -10.34 -3.55 34.06
C ASP A 211 -11.69 -3.00 34.57
N ALA A 212 -12.59 -2.64 33.66
CA ALA A 212 -13.92 -2.13 33.98
C ALA A 212 -14.77 -3.17 34.72
N PHE A 213 -14.69 -4.44 34.27
CA PHE A 213 -15.38 -5.55 34.96
C PHE A 213 -14.87 -5.74 36.38
N LYS A 214 -13.55 -5.81 36.58
CA LYS A 214 -12.95 -5.95 37.92
C LYS A 214 -13.25 -4.80 38.85
N LYS A 215 -13.30 -3.58 38.32
CA LYS A 215 -13.56 -2.35 39.09
C LYS A 215 -15.06 -2.04 39.26
N LYS A 216 -15.94 -2.84 38.65
CA LYS A 216 -17.39 -2.62 38.56
C LYS A 216 -17.77 -1.26 37.93
N GLU A 217 -16.97 -0.81 36.92
CA GLU A 217 -17.12 0.47 36.22
C GLU A 217 -17.69 0.30 34.79
N MET A 218 -18.60 -0.65 34.56
CA MET A 218 -19.13 -0.96 33.22
C MET A 218 -19.84 0.24 32.55
N ALA A 219 -20.51 1.10 33.32
CA ALA A 219 -21.12 2.31 32.77
C ALA A 219 -20.06 3.30 32.20
N ARG A 220 -18.90 3.38 32.85
CA ARG A 220 -17.77 4.18 32.36
C ARG A 220 -17.18 3.59 31.07
N PHE A 221 -17.04 2.28 31.01
CA PHE A 221 -16.64 1.56 29.80
C PHE A 221 -17.61 1.83 28.65
N GLY A 222 -18.94 1.69 28.87
CA GLY A 222 -19.94 1.96 27.82
C GLY A 222 -19.91 3.40 27.31
N LYS A 223 -19.76 4.40 28.19
CA LYS A 223 -19.61 5.81 27.79
C LYS A 223 -18.36 6.05 26.95
N ALA A 224 -17.22 5.45 27.32
CA ALA A 224 -15.98 5.56 26.57
C ALA A 224 -16.09 4.92 25.17
N THR A 225 -16.68 3.71 25.10
CA THR A 225 -16.93 3.01 23.83
C THR A 225 -17.84 3.83 22.92
N ALA A 226 -18.93 4.38 23.47
CA ALA A 226 -19.83 5.24 22.70
C ALA A 226 -19.12 6.49 22.16
N ALA A 227 -18.28 7.15 22.98
CA ALA A 227 -17.49 8.30 22.54
C ALA A 227 -16.53 7.93 21.40
N CYS A 228 -15.86 6.78 21.46
CA CYS A 228 -14.97 6.30 20.40
C CYS A 228 -15.75 5.97 19.12
N ILE A 229 -16.90 5.29 19.21
CA ILE A 229 -17.75 4.95 18.05
C ILE A 229 -18.24 6.23 17.36
N VAL A 230 -18.77 7.19 18.13
CA VAL A 230 -19.23 8.47 17.57
C VAL A 230 -18.07 9.25 16.94
N GLY A 231 -16.91 9.31 17.62
CA GLY A 231 -15.72 9.94 17.07
C GLY A 231 -15.28 9.30 15.75
N ALA A 232 -15.18 7.98 15.70
CA ALA A 232 -14.83 7.25 14.49
C ALA A 232 -15.87 7.48 13.36
N ALA A 233 -17.17 7.46 13.68
CA ALA A 233 -18.23 7.72 12.70
C ALA A 233 -18.14 9.13 12.10
N ILE A 234 -17.85 10.16 12.92
CA ILE A 234 -17.62 11.53 12.44
C ILE A 234 -16.36 11.54 11.53
N GLY A 235 -15.22 10.98 11.97
CA GLY A 235 -14.00 10.94 11.18
C GLY A 235 -14.18 10.23 9.83
N ILE A 236 -14.89 9.10 9.81
CA ILE A 236 -15.24 8.36 8.59
C ILE A 236 -16.14 9.20 7.68
N SER A 237 -17.14 9.91 8.23
CA SER A 237 -18.07 10.71 7.44
C SER A 237 -17.39 11.82 6.65
N LEU A 238 -16.29 12.39 7.15
CA LEU A 238 -15.51 13.44 6.46
C LEU A 238 -14.85 12.93 5.16
N ASN A 239 -14.66 11.62 5.02
CA ASN A 239 -14.05 10.98 3.86
C ASN A 239 -15.03 10.03 3.15
N LEU A 240 -16.33 10.21 3.35
CA LEU A 240 -17.31 9.23 2.89
C LEU A 240 -17.28 9.04 1.37
N SER A 241 -17.03 10.11 0.61
CA SER A 241 -16.90 10.03 -0.86
C SER A 241 -15.77 9.09 -1.26
N ASN A 242 -14.58 9.26 -0.70
CA ASN A 242 -13.44 8.39 -1.00
C ASN A 242 -13.70 6.94 -0.58
N LEU A 243 -14.20 6.74 0.64
CA LEU A 243 -14.41 5.42 1.20
C LEU A 243 -15.52 4.64 0.46
N TYR A 244 -16.63 5.30 0.16
CA TYR A 244 -17.76 4.70 -0.56
C TYR A 244 -17.36 4.27 -1.98
N HIS A 245 -16.73 5.16 -2.75
CA HIS A 245 -16.33 4.84 -4.12
C HIS A 245 -15.19 3.82 -4.16
N THR A 246 -14.27 3.86 -3.19
CA THR A 246 -13.24 2.81 -3.03
C THR A 246 -13.87 1.44 -2.71
N TRP A 247 -14.87 1.41 -1.83
CA TRP A 247 -15.60 0.19 -1.52
C TRP A 247 -16.36 -0.35 -2.74
N GLN A 248 -17.10 0.49 -3.45
CA GLN A 248 -17.82 0.13 -4.68
C GLN A 248 -16.86 -0.41 -5.75
N TYR A 249 -15.76 0.31 -5.99
CA TYR A 249 -14.72 -0.12 -6.92
C TYR A 249 -14.07 -1.45 -6.52
N GLY A 250 -13.86 -1.63 -5.22
CA GLY A 250 -13.27 -2.86 -4.67
C GLY A 250 -14.04 -4.14 -5.04
N GLN A 251 -15.37 -4.05 -5.22
CA GLN A 251 -16.19 -5.20 -5.63
C GLN A 251 -15.87 -5.66 -7.06
N GLU A 252 -15.59 -4.73 -7.97
CA GLU A 252 -15.30 -4.99 -9.38
C GLU A 252 -13.80 -5.20 -9.66
N SER A 253 -12.94 -4.93 -8.68
CA SER A 253 -11.48 -5.06 -8.81
C SER A 253 -10.99 -6.46 -8.45
N MET A 254 -9.67 -6.69 -8.61
CA MET A 254 -8.98 -7.89 -8.13
C MET A 254 -9.22 -8.20 -6.64
N ARG A 255 -9.70 -7.24 -5.86
CA ARG A 255 -10.05 -7.40 -4.43
C ARG A 255 -11.49 -7.89 -4.21
N GLY A 256 -12.31 -7.93 -5.27
CA GLY A 256 -13.63 -8.54 -5.28
C GLY A 256 -13.55 -10.07 -5.47
N LYS A 257 -14.70 -10.75 -5.37
CA LYS A 257 -14.81 -12.18 -5.65
C LYS A 257 -14.73 -12.42 -7.16
N SER A 258 -13.96 -13.42 -7.60
CA SER A 258 -14.03 -13.89 -9.00
C SER A 258 -15.34 -14.63 -9.23
N GLU A 259 -15.97 -14.39 -10.39
CA GLU A 259 -17.11 -15.16 -10.86
C GLU A 259 -16.67 -16.46 -11.57
N LEU A 260 -15.36 -16.56 -11.93
CA LEU A 260 -14.80 -17.77 -12.53
C LEU A 260 -14.54 -18.84 -11.47
N VAL A 261 -14.97 -20.07 -11.76
CA VAL A 261 -14.55 -21.25 -11.01
C VAL A 261 -13.25 -21.76 -11.62
N LYS A 262 -12.12 -21.51 -10.97
CA LYS A 262 -10.79 -21.93 -11.45
C LYS A 262 -10.59 -23.43 -11.22
N LYS A 263 -9.77 -24.07 -12.08
CA LYS A 263 -9.39 -25.49 -11.95
C LYS A 263 -8.66 -25.79 -10.61
N ASN A 264 -7.93 -24.82 -10.06
CA ASN A 264 -7.31 -24.94 -8.76
C ASN A 264 -8.15 -24.21 -7.68
N ALA A 265 -9.28 -24.82 -7.31
CA ALA A 265 -10.19 -24.27 -6.30
C ALA A 265 -9.52 -24.11 -4.93
N ALA A 266 -8.50 -24.89 -4.60
CA ALA A 266 -7.78 -24.81 -3.33
C ALA A 266 -7.01 -23.50 -3.16
N ASN A 267 -6.57 -22.86 -4.23
CA ASN A 267 -5.88 -21.56 -4.18
C ASN A 267 -6.84 -20.38 -4.05
N GLN A 268 -8.11 -20.52 -4.40
CA GLN A 268 -9.10 -19.45 -4.28
C GLN A 268 -9.50 -19.22 -2.82
N THR A 269 -9.67 -17.95 -2.44
CA THR A 269 -10.34 -17.58 -1.20
C THR A 269 -11.83 -17.30 -1.43
N ASN A 270 -12.63 -17.37 -0.35
CA ASN A 270 -14.08 -17.15 -0.45
C ASN A 270 -14.49 -15.72 -0.81
N SER A 271 -13.61 -14.72 -0.63
CA SER A 271 -14.02 -13.32 -0.66
C SER A 271 -13.00 -12.34 -1.21
N GLY A 272 -11.85 -12.80 -1.72
CA GLY A 272 -10.77 -11.87 -2.06
C GLY A 272 -9.77 -12.39 -3.11
N LEU A 273 -8.50 -12.17 -2.80
CA LEU A 273 -7.35 -12.55 -3.62
C LEU A 273 -7.05 -14.06 -3.49
N ASP A 274 -6.28 -14.60 -4.43
CA ASP A 274 -5.80 -15.98 -4.36
C ASP A 274 -4.75 -16.14 -3.24
N ARG A 275 -4.71 -17.32 -2.58
CA ARG A 275 -3.84 -17.60 -1.41
C ARG A 275 -2.37 -17.39 -1.71
N ASP A 276 -1.89 -17.90 -2.85
CA ASP A 276 -0.49 -17.74 -3.26
C ASP A 276 -0.12 -16.27 -3.45
N TYR A 277 -1.02 -15.47 -4.02
CA TYR A 277 -0.80 -14.04 -4.22
C TYR A 277 -0.81 -13.27 -2.90
N ILE A 278 -1.68 -13.63 -1.94
CA ILE A 278 -1.72 -13.02 -0.60
C ILE A 278 -0.42 -13.29 0.14
N THR A 279 0.04 -14.55 0.11
CA THR A 279 1.16 -15.06 0.91
C THR A 279 2.52 -14.98 0.22
N GLN A 280 2.59 -14.40 -0.98
CA GLN A 280 3.82 -14.30 -1.75
C GLN A 280 4.94 -13.60 -0.95
N TRP A 281 4.62 -12.53 -0.23
CA TRP A 281 5.54 -11.86 0.70
C TRP A 281 5.26 -12.33 2.13
N SER A 282 5.76 -13.50 2.47
CA SER A 282 5.71 -14.09 3.80
C SER A 282 7.07 -14.02 4.47
N TYR A 283 7.08 -13.61 5.73
CA TYR A 283 8.29 -13.57 6.56
C TYR A 283 8.78 -14.99 6.87
N GLY A 284 10.07 -15.21 6.85
CA GLY A 284 10.66 -16.44 7.37
C GLY A 284 10.48 -16.53 8.90
N ILE A 285 10.35 -17.76 9.44
CA ILE A 285 10.24 -17.93 10.89
C ILE A 285 11.49 -17.39 11.59
N ASP A 286 12.66 -17.72 11.07
CA ASP A 286 13.96 -17.24 11.53
C ASP A 286 14.23 -15.77 11.16
N GLU A 287 13.57 -15.24 10.14
CA GLU A 287 13.60 -13.82 9.78
C GLU A 287 12.98 -12.93 10.88
N THR A 288 12.18 -13.48 11.78
CA THR A 288 11.62 -12.77 12.94
C THR A 288 12.71 -12.17 13.85
N TRP A 289 13.91 -12.72 13.85
CA TRP A 289 15.04 -12.14 14.60
C TRP A 289 15.48 -10.77 14.11
N THR A 290 15.05 -10.33 12.92
CA THR A 290 15.30 -8.97 12.44
C THR A 290 14.73 -7.89 13.36
N LEU A 291 13.67 -8.19 14.13
CA LEU A 291 13.13 -7.28 15.14
C LEU A 291 14.22 -6.81 16.13
N MET A 292 15.25 -7.64 16.37
CA MET A 292 16.35 -7.36 17.29
C MET A 292 17.73 -7.29 16.61
N ILE A 293 17.92 -8.00 15.49
CA ILE A 293 19.19 -8.10 14.75
C ILE A 293 18.89 -7.75 13.29
N PRO A 294 19.13 -6.51 12.83
CA PRO A 294 18.64 -6.03 11.52
C PRO A 294 18.99 -6.93 10.35
N ASP A 295 20.26 -7.30 10.22
CA ASP A 295 20.72 -8.12 9.09
C ASP A 295 20.67 -9.64 9.37
N ALA A 296 19.70 -10.10 10.19
CA ALA A 296 19.52 -11.54 10.46
C ALA A 296 19.31 -12.37 9.16
N LYS A 297 18.81 -11.74 8.10
CA LYS A 297 18.69 -12.32 6.74
C LYS A 297 19.29 -11.40 5.66
N GLY A 298 20.30 -10.59 6.02
CA GLY A 298 21.08 -9.77 5.08
C GLY A 298 20.47 -8.43 4.70
N GLY A 299 19.40 -8.00 5.33
CA GLY A 299 18.83 -6.66 5.12
C GLY A 299 18.00 -6.52 3.86
N ALA A 300 18.41 -5.67 2.89
CA ALA A 300 17.67 -5.41 1.66
C ALA A 300 18.07 -6.32 0.51
N SER A 301 17.18 -6.49 -0.47
CA SER A 301 17.44 -7.21 -1.74
C SER A 301 18.25 -6.32 -2.71
N VAL A 302 19.44 -5.92 -2.29
CA VAL A 302 20.41 -5.19 -3.11
C VAL A 302 21.55 -6.13 -3.49
N SER A 303 22.35 -5.76 -4.51
CA SER A 303 23.53 -6.55 -4.87
C SER A 303 24.48 -6.67 -3.68
N LEU A 304 25.00 -7.87 -3.43
CA LEU A 304 26.00 -8.13 -2.40
C LEU A 304 27.27 -7.26 -2.58
N ALA A 305 27.60 -6.89 -3.82
CA ALA A 305 28.72 -6.01 -4.15
C ALA A 305 28.60 -4.59 -3.55
N GLN A 306 27.38 -4.13 -3.20
CA GLN A 306 27.19 -2.84 -2.54
C GLN A 306 27.71 -2.85 -1.09
N ASN A 307 27.88 -4.03 -0.48
CA ASN A 307 28.45 -4.18 0.84
C ASN A 307 29.97 -4.41 0.76
N THR A 308 30.71 -3.31 0.63
CA THR A 308 32.18 -3.35 0.44
C THR A 308 32.90 -4.13 1.55
N LYS A 309 32.46 -3.98 2.80
CA LYS A 309 33.01 -4.68 3.96
C LYS A 309 32.76 -6.20 3.89
N ALA A 310 31.62 -6.63 3.42
CA ALA A 310 31.33 -8.05 3.21
C ALA A 310 32.13 -8.62 2.06
N MET A 311 32.33 -7.85 1.01
CA MET A 311 33.11 -8.23 -0.17
C MET A 311 34.63 -8.38 0.09
N GLU A 312 35.16 -7.85 1.22
CA GLU A 312 36.54 -8.11 1.63
C GLU A 312 36.83 -9.60 1.84
N LYS A 313 35.78 -10.41 2.11
CA LYS A 313 35.85 -11.87 2.29
C LYS A 313 35.56 -12.66 1.01
N ALA A 314 35.25 -11.98 -0.10
CA ALA A 314 34.90 -12.60 -1.35
C ALA A 314 36.14 -13.20 -2.03
N ASP A 315 36.01 -14.43 -2.53
CA ASP A 315 37.03 -15.03 -3.38
C ASP A 315 37.15 -14.22 -4.69
N PRO A 316 38.37 -13.68 -5.01
CA PRO A 316 38.59 -12.88 -6.22
C PRO A 316 38.17 -13.58 -7.52
N ASN A 317 38.21 -14.90 -7.57
CA ASN A 317 37.85 -15.67 -8.76
C ASN A 317 36.35 -15.63 -9.06
N PHE A 318 35.48 -15.34 -8.06
CA PHE A 318 34.03 -15.40 -8.17
C PHE A 318 33.34 -14.05 -7.94
N VAL A 319 34.10 -12.96 -7.86
CA VAL A 319 33.52 -11.59 -7.59
C VAL A 319 32.42 -11.22 -8.58
N GLN A 320 32.54 -11.58 -9.85
CA GLN A 320 31.50 -11.29 -10.86
C GLN A 320 30.16 -12.02 -10.55
N ILE A 321 30.23 -13.22 -9.98
CA ILE A 321 29.06 -13.98 -9.57
C ILE A 321 28.42 -13.32 -8.35
N TYR A 322 29.22 -12.91 -7.35
CA TYR A 322 28.72 -12.25 -6.15
C TYR A 322 28.09 -10.87 -6.45
N GLN A 323 28.53 -10.19 -7.52
CA GLN A 323 27.90 -8.94 -7.99
C GLN A 323 26.45 -9.15 -8.46
N GLN A 324 26.13 -10.35 -8.95
CA GLN A 324 24.78 -10.70 -9.42
C GLN A 324 23.89 -11.29 -8.30
N LEU A 325 24.48 -11.72 -7.18
CA LEU A 325 23.73 -12.26 -6.04
C LEU A 325 23.26 -11.15 -5.11
N GLY A 326 22.09 -11.38 -4.49
CA GLY A 326 21.53 -10.47 -3.51
C GLY A 326 22.21 -10.58 -2.14
N GLN A 327 22.24 -9.46 -1.40
CA GLN A 327 22.65 -9.47 0.00
C GLN A 327 21.63 -10.22 0.88
N TYR A 328 20.33 -10.07 0.59
CA TYR A 328 19.22 -10.72 1.28
C TYR A 328 19.10 -12.20 0.89
N TRP A 329 18.94 -13.08 1.88
CA TRP A 329 18.73 -14.53 1.70
C TRP A 329 17.51 -15.08 2.46
N GLY A 330 16.54 -14.22 2.79
CA GLY A 330 15.30 -14.62 3.45
C GLY A 330 14.24 -15.19 2.50
N ASN A 331 13.03 -15.42 3.01
CA ASN A 331 11.97 -16.15 2.31
C ASN A 331 11.08 -15.27 1.42
N GLN A 332 11.23 -13.94 1.47
CA GLN A 332 10.45 -13.04 0.63
C GLN A 332 11.06 -12.97 -0.79
N PRO A 333 10.24 -12.74 -1.84
CA PRO A 333 10.76 -12.57 -3.20
C PRO A 333 11.72 -11.40 -3.34
N GLY A 334 11.56 -10.39 -2.47
CA GLY A 334 12.41 -9.22 -2.37
C GLY A 334 11.94 -8.33 -1.22
N THR A 335 12.86 -7.55 -0.66
CA THR A 335 12.59 -6.60 0.42
C THR A 335 13.46 -5.35 0.29
N SER A 336 12.93 -4.21 0.69
CA SER A 336 13.70 -2.97 0.81
C SER A 336 14.47 -2.87 2.14
N GLY A 337 14.32 -3.85 3.02
CA GLY A 337 15.01 -3.93 4.31
C GLY A 337 14.21 -4.69 5.37
N PRO A 338 14.80 -4.90 6.56
CA PRO A 338 14.21 -5.63 7.66
C PRO A 338 13.25 -4.79 8.50
N VAL A 339 12.36 -5.45 9.24
CA VAL A 339 11.61 -4.82 10.34
C VAL A 339 12.48 -4.87 11.61
N TYR A 340 12.99 -3.72 12.04
CA TYR A 340 13.85 -3.61 13.24
C TYR A 340 13.27 -2.58 14.20
N VAL A 341 12.99 -3.01 15.43
CA VAL A 341 12.36 -2.17 16.46
C VAL A 341 13.35 -1.68 17.54
N GLY A 342 14.59 -2.07 17.46
CA GLY A 342 15.66 -1.71 18.39
C GLY A 342 16.04 -2.84 19.36
N ALA A 343 17.33 -3.17 19.42
CA ALA A 343 17.82 -4.29 20.24
C ALA A 343 17.55 -4.05 21.74
N PHE A 344 17.84 -2.86 22.27
CA PHE A 344 17.58 -2.54 23.67
C PHE A 344 16.07 -2.40 23.95
N VAL A 345 15.28 -2.01 22.95
CA VAL A 345 13.82 -1.93 23.06
C VAL A 345 13.21 -3.32 23.26
N CYS A 346 13.73 -4.33 22.55
CA CYS A 346 13.33 -5.74 22.75
C CYS A 346 13.62 -6.20 24.19
N MET A 347 14.76 -5.83 24.77
CA MET A 347 15.08 -6.13 26.17
C MET A 347 14.08 -5.46 27.12
N LEU A 348 13.74 -4.19 26.89
CA LEU A 348 12.74 -3.46 27.70
C LEU A 348 11.33 -4.05 27.54
N PHE A 349 10.98 -4.52 26.35
CA PHE A 349 9.71 -5.21 26.09
C PHE A 349 9.59 -6.48 26.96
N ILE A 350 10.62 -7.34 26.94
CA ILE A 350 10.65 -8.57 27.76
C ILE A 350 10.59 -8.21 29.25
N LEU A 351 11.34 -7.21 29.68
CA LEU A 351 11.27 -6.70 31.05
C LEU A 351 9.86 -6.20 31.38
N GLY A 352 9.20 -5.54 30.43
CA GLY A 352 7.83 -5.04 30.58
C GLY A 352 6.81 -6.16 30.86
N LEU A 353 6.96 -7.32 30.24
CA LEU A 353 6.13 -8.49 30.53
C LEU A 353 6.22 -8.94 31.98
N PHE A 354 7.38 -8.77 32.59
CA PHE A 354 7.62 -9.17 33.98
C PHE A 354 7.17 -8.11 34.98
N ILE A 355 7.47 -6.82 34.76
CA ILE A 355 7.30 -5.77 35.79
C ILE A 355 6.05 -4.91 35.63
N VAL A 356 5.50 -4.77 34.43
CA VAL A 356 4.28 -3.99 34.21
C VAL A 356 3.07 -4.77 34.74
N LYS A 357 2.21 -4.07 35.48
CA LYS A 357 0.99 -4.66 36.06
C LYS A 357 -0.24 -4.34 35.19
N GLY A 358 -1.29 -5.14 35.32
CA GLY A 358 -2.57 -4.93 34.65
C GLY A 358 -2.74 -5.70 33.33
N PRO A 359 -3.94 -5.67 32.73
CA PRO A 359 -4.28 -6.46 31.56
C PRO A 359 -3.67 -5.92 30.27
N MET A 360 -3.27 -4.63 30.19
CA MET A 360 -2.76 -4.01 28.97
C MET A 360 -1.50 -4.70 28.45
N LYS A 361 -0.60 -5.16 29.32
CA LYS A 361 0.60 -5.89 28.87
C LYS A 361 0.27 -7.17 28.12
N TRP A 362 -0.79 -7.88 28.56
CA TRP A 362 -1.22 -9.11 27.91
C TRP A 362 -1.91 -8.85 26.57
N ALA A 363 -2.65 -7.74 26.48
CA ALA A 363 -3.22 -7.26 25.22
C ALA A 363 -2.13 -6.94 24.19
N LEU A 364 -1.09 -6.21 24.61
CA LEU A 364 0.05 -5.87 23.74
C LEU A 364 0.85 -7.12 23.36
N LEU A 365 1.07 -8.05 24.27
CA LEU A 365 1.73 -9.34 23.98
C LEU A 365 0.92 -10.16 22.99
N ALA A 366 -0.39 -10.30 23.20
CA ALA A 366 -1.26 -11.06 22.31
C ALA A 366 -1.28 -10.48 20.90
N ALA A 367 -1.35 -9.15 20.76
CA ALA A 367 -1.27 -8.47 19.48
C ALA A 367 0.11 -8.70 18.81
N THR A 368 1.20 -8.63 19.58
CA THR A 368 2.56 -8.92 19.06
C THR A 368 2.66 -10.35 18.53
N ILE A 369 2.23 -11.33 19.32
CA ILE A 369 2.28 -12.77 18.92
C ILE A 369 1.42 -12.98 17.68
N LEU A 370 0.19 -12.43 17.65
CA LEU A 370 -0.69 -12.53 16.49
C LEU A 370 -0.01 -12.00 15.23
N SER A 371 0.62 -10.82 15.31
CA SER A 371 1.26 -10.20 14.14
C SER A 371 2.45 -11.01 13.64
N VAL A 372 3.26 -11.57 14.54
CA VAL A 372 4.39 -12.43 14.18
C VAL A 372 3.90 -13.71 13.50
N LEU A 373 2.92 -14.40 14.08
CA LEU A 373 2.39 -15.64 13.48
C LEU A 373 1.76 -15.41 12.11
N LEU A 374 1.02 -14.31 11.92
CA LEU A 374 0.41 -13.98 10.64
C LEU A 374 1.42 -13.49 9.61
N SER A 375 2.53 -12.87 10.04
CA SER A 375 3.59 -12.46 9.12
C SER A 375 4.29 -13.62 8.45
N TRP A 376 4.31 -14.82 9.09
CA TRP A 376 4.88 -16.04 8.51
C TRP A 376 4.09 -16.57 7.31
N GLY A 377 2.84 -16.21 7.14
CA GLY A 377 2.01 -16.50 5.97
C GLY A 377 2.13 -17.93 5.47
N ARG A 378 2.73 -18.13 4.28
CA ARG A 378 2.95 -19.47 3.69
C ARG A 378 3.85 -20.39 4.52
N ASN A 379 4.68 -19.83 5.40
CA ASN A 379 5.55 -20.61 6.28
C ASN A 379 4.78 -21.15 7.51
N PHE A 380 3.52 -20.73 7.70
CA PHE A 380 2.61 -21.26 8.72
C PHE A 380 1.14 -21.27 8.21
N MET A 381 0.91 -21.99 7.09
CA MET A 381 -0.38 -22.03 6.40
C MET A 381 -1.57 -22.42 7.27
N PRO A 382 -1.53 -23.43 8.18
CA PRO A 382 -2.72 -23.79 8.96
C PRO A 382 -3.30 -22.63 9.77
N PHE A 383 -2.45 -21.74 10.30
CA PHE A 383 -2.89 -20.54 11.00
C PHE A 383 -3.35 -19.45 10.04
N THR A 384 -2.65 -19.27 8.93
CA THR A 384 -2.98 -18.28 7.88
C THR A 384 -4.30 -18.60 7.22
N ASP A 385 -4.57 -19.88 6.87
CA ASP A 385 -5.84 -20.33 6.28
C ASP A 385 -7.02 -20.04 7.18
N PHE A 386 -6.90 -20.23 8.50
CA PHE A 386 -7.97 -19.84 9.42
C PHE A 386 -8.36 -18.37 9.25
N PHE A 387 -7.37 -17.46 9.09
CA PHE A 387 -7.66 -16.04 8.87
C PHE A 387 -8.21 -15.74 7.47
N LEU A 388 -7.71 -16.42 6.44
CA LEU A 388 -8.18 -16.25 5.07
C LEU A 388 -9.65 -16.70 4.90
N ASP A 389 -10.05 -17.75 5.62
CA ASP A 389 -11.37 -18.35 5.47
C ASP A 389 -12.42 -17.76 6.41
N TYR A 390 -12.05 -17.40 7.64
CA TYR A 390 -13.01 -17.05 8.69
C TYR A 390 -12.92 -15.60 9.17
N VAL A 391 -11.79 -14.90 8.98
CA VAL A 391 -11.68 -13.51 9.47
C VAL A 391 -12.11 -12.54 8.37
N PRO A 392 -13.16 -11.74 8.60
CA PRO A 392 -13.71 -10.84 7.58
C PRO A 392 -12.64 -9.92 7.00
N MET A 393 -12.66 -9.72 5.68
CA MET A 393 -11.77 -8.85 4.91
C MET A 393 -10.29 -9.25 4.86
N TYR A 394 -9.81 -10.21 5.65
CA TYR A 394 -8.39 -10.56 5.68
C TYR A 394 -7.86 -10.99 4.30
N ALA A 395 -8.63 -11.77 3.55
CA ALA A 395 -8.31 -12.23 2.19
C ALA A 395 -8.32 -11.12 1.11
N LYS A 396 -8.66 -9.86 1.46
CA LYS A 396 -8.63 -8.73 0.52
C LYS A 396 -7.28 -8.03 0.45
N PHE A 397 -6.34 -8.40 1.32
CA PHE A 397 -5.03 -7.77 1.45
C PHE A 397 -3.92 -8.74 1.09
N ARG A 398 -2.87 -8.23 0.45
CA ARG A 398 -1.66 -8.99 0.12
C ARG A 398 -0.49 -8.59 1.00
N THR A 399 0.65 -9.29 0.87
CA THR A 399 1.89 -8.97 1.58
C THR A 399 1.69 -9.07 3.09
N VAL A 400 1.44 -10.31 3.55
CA VAL A 400 1.16 -10.62 4.96
C VAL A 400 2.25 -10.17 5.91
N ALA A 401 3.52 -10.11 5.46
CA ALA A 401 4.64 -9.57 6.24
C ALA A 401 4.38 -8.15 6.78
N SER A 402 3.59 -7.33 6.06
CA SER A 402 3.25 -5.96 6.49
C SER A 402 2.50 -5.89 7.82
N ILE A 403 1.93 -7.00 8.32
CA ILE A 403 1.23 -7.03 9.61
C ILE A 403 2.17 -6.82 10.81
N LEU A 404 3.49 -6.94 10.61
CA LEU A 404 4.49 -6.65 11.64
C LEU A 404 4.46 -5.20 12.14
N VAL A 405 3.77 -4.27 11.46
CA VAL A 405 3.48 -2.92 11.98
C VAL A 405 2.76 -2.96 13.34
N ILE A 406 2.04 -4.04 13.65
CA ILE A 406 1.46 -4.26 14.97
C ILE A 406 2.57 -4.47 16.01
N ALA A 407 3.54 -5.35 15.72
CA ALA A 407 4.69 -5.60 16.61
C ALA A 407 5.53 -4.32 16.78
N GLU A 408 5.73 -3.55 15.69
CA GLU A 408 6.43 -2.26 15.75
C GLU A 408 5.73 -1.22 16.63
N PHE A 409 4.43 -1.32 16.82
CA PHE A 409 3.67 -0.46 17.73
C PHE A 409 3.69 -1.01 19.17
N THR A 410 3.41 -2.29 19.33
CA THR A 410 3.20 -2.91 20.65
C THR A 410 4.48 -3.12 21.44
N ILE A 411 5.58 -3.48 20.77
CA ILE A 411 6.88 -3.67 21.41
C ILE A 411 7.40 -2.36 22.01
N PRO A 412 7.52 -1.23 21.28
CA PRO A 412 7.91 0.04 21.86
C PRO A 412 6.97 0.54 22.96
N LEU A 413 5.66 0.38 22.80
CA LEU A 413 4.69 0.85 23.80
C LEU A 413 4.88 0.12 25.13
N LEU A 414 5.02 -1.20 25.13
CA LEU A 414 5.25 -1.99 26.36
C LEU A 414 6.66 -1.73 26.93
N ALA A 415 7.68 -1.56 26.09
CA ALA A 415 9.02 -1.17 26.49
C ALA A 415 9.00 0.18 27.24
N MET A 416 8.27 1.17 26.72
CA MET A 416 8.10 2.45 27.38
C MET A 416 7.31 2.36 28.69
N MET A 417 6.29 1.50 28.75
CA MET A 417 5.59 1.21 30.01
C MET A 417 6.54 0.62 31.08
N ALA A 418 7.47 -0.26 30.67
CA ALA A 418 8.50 -0.78 31.56
C ALA A 418 9.43 0.34 32.06
N LEU A 419 9.92 1.18 31.16
CA LEU A 419 10.81 2.28 31.52
C LEU A 419 10.12 3.31 32.41
N LYS A 420 8.84 3.63 32.11
CA LYS A 420 8.01 4.45 33.00
C LYS A 420 7.93 3.84 34.40
N LYS A 421 7.68 2.55 34.49
CA LYS A 421 7.61 1.85 35.78
C LYS A 421 8.91 1.90 36.55
N ILE A 422 10.07 1.79 35.87
CA ILE A 422 11.41 1.93 36.47
C ILE A 422 11.64 3.36 36.97
N VAL A 423 11.21 4.38 36.22
CA VAL A 423 11.37 5.79 36.61
C VAL A 423 10.45 6.16 37.79
N ASP A 424 9.24 5.63 37.82
CA ASP A 424 8.24 5.86 38.89
C ASP A 424 8.59 5.07 40.17
N GLU A 425 9.20 3.88 40.06
CA GLU A 425 9.55 2.98 41.16
C GLU A 425 11.00 2.43 40.97
N PRO A 426 12.05 3.23 41.20
CA PRO A 426 13.44 2.84 40.92
C PRO A 426 13.94 1.61 41.68
N GLU A 427 13.36 1.30 42.85
CA GLU A 427 13.64 0.11 43.63
C GLU A 427 13.37 -1.20 42.93
N ILE A 428 12.60 -1.19 41.85
CA ILE A 428 12.35 -2.37 40.98
C ILE A 428 13.67 -2.93 40.46
N LEU A 429 14.63 -2.07 40.11
CA LEU A 429 15.95 -2.53 39.62
C LEU A 429 16.73 -3.34 40.67
N THR A 430 16.37 -3.20 41.94
CA THR A 430 16.98 -3.95 43.06
C THR A 430 16.09 -5.12 43.48
N THR A 431 14.80 -4.86 43.75
CA THR A 431 13.86 -5.88 44.27
C THR A 431 13.49 -6.93 43.21
N LYS A 432 13.56 -6.58 41.91
CA LYS A 432 13.30 -7.46 40.79
C LYS A 432 14.55 -7.72 39.92
N ALA A 433 15.75 -7.58 40.48
CA ALA A 433 17.02 -7.73 39.75
C ALA A 433 17.12 -9.03 38.94
N LYS A 434 16.62 -10.15 39.46
CA LYS A 434 16.59 -11.45 38.73
C LYS A 434 15.82 -11.33 37.40
N LEU A 435 14.73 -10.58 37.35
CA LEU A 435 13.93 -10.37 36.13
C LEU A 435 14.64 -9.44 35.14
N VAL A 436 15.39 -8.46 35.64
CA VAL A 436 16.26 -7.61 34.80
C VAL A 436 17.36 -8.45 34.16
N TYR A 437 18.03 -9.30 34.94
CA TYR A 437 19.07 -10.20 34.43
C TYR A 437 18.50 -11.24 33.46
N ALA A 438 17.30 -11.77 33.72
CA ALA A 438 16.63 -12.69 32.81
C ALA A 438 16.31 -12.01 31.47
N SER A 439 15.80 -10.77 31.49
CA SER A 439 15.52 -10.00 30.26
C SER A 439 16.79 -9.70 29.46
N PHE A 440 17.88 -9.36 30.15
CA PHE A 440 19.20 -9.21 29.56
C PHE A 440 19.69 -10.52 28.92
N GLY A 441 19.63 -11.65 29.65
CA GLY A 441 20.04 -12.95 29.16
C GLY A 441 19.24 -13.44 27.96
N LEU A 442 17.91 -13.18 27.97
CA LEU A 442 17.02 -13.54 26.84
C LEU A 442 17.22 -12.65 25.60
N THR A 443 17.99 -11.60 25.66
CA THR A 443 18.26 -10.71 24.52
C THR A 443 19.74 -10.64 24.19
N ALA A 444 20.56 -10.02 25.03
CA ALA A 444 22.01 -9.96 24.83
C ALA A 444 22.64 -11.36 24.77
N GLY A 445 22.12 -12.33 25.59
CA GLY A 445 22.58 -13.70 25.57
C GLY A 445 22.35 -14.39 24.22
N PHE A 446 21.17 -14.21 23.61
CA PHE A 446 20.93 -14.75 22.26
C PHE A 446 21.78 -14.06 21.20
N CYS A 447 21.94 -12.71 21.26
CA CYS A 447 22.86 -12.03 20.34
C CYS A 447 24.29 -12.57 20.44
N LEU A 448 24.77 -12.82 21.67
CA LEU A 448 26.10 -13.40 21.90
C LEU A 448 26.21 -14.83 21.36
N LEU A 449 25.23 -15.69 21.64
CA LEU A 449 25.21 -17.08 21.15
C LEU A 449 25.22 -17.12 19.62
N PHE A 450 24.41 -16.28 18.96
CA PHE A 450 24.35 -16.18 17.49
C PHE A 450 25.65 -15.61 16.90
N ALA A 451 26.30 -14.68 17.58
CA ALA A 451 27.58 -14.14 17.15
C ALA A 451 28.72 -15.19 17.23
N LEU A 452 28.72 -16.02 18.29
CA LEU A 452 29.76 -17.02 18.52
C LEU A 452 29.56 -18.32 17.75
N ALA A 453 28.30 -18.72 17.51
CA ALA A 453 27.96 -20.00 16.88
C ALA A 453 26.82 -19.84 15.83
N PRO A 454 26.99 -18.99 14.81
CA PRO A 454 25.93 -18.68 13.85
C PRO A 454 25.38 -19.92 13.13
N GLY A 455 26.24 -20.83 12.69
CA GLY A 455 25.82 -22.03 11.94
C GLY A 455 25.12 -23.10 12.78
N LEU A 456 25.11 -22.98 14.11
CA LEU A 456 24.38 -23.90 14.99
C LEU A 456 22.87 -23.55 15.01
N PHE A 457 22.56 -22.27 14.92
CA PHE A 457 21.17 -21.75 15.02
C PHE A 457 20.58 -21.38 13.68
N PHE A 458 21.42 -21.04 12.70
CA PHE A 458 21.03 -20.66 11.34
C PHE A 458 21.86 -21.49 10.35
N PRO A 459 21.36 -22.66 9.92
CA PRO A 459 22.09 -23.54 9.01
C PRO A 459 22.16 -22.96 7.58
N ASP A 460 21.16 -22.16 7.19
CA ASP A 460 20.96 -21.73 5.81
C ASP A 460 21.32 -20.25 5.62
N PHE A 461 22.43 -20.02 4.89
CA PHE A 461 22.88 -18.69 4.45
C PHE A 461 22.76 -18.50 2.93
N VAL A 462 22.20 -19.48 2.22
CA VAL A 462 21.90 -19.44 0.79
C VAL A 462 20.45 -19.84 0.60
N SER A 463 19.68 -19.06 -0.13
CA SER A 463 18.27 -19.36 -0.34
C SER A 463 18.09 -20.56 -1.29
N ALA A 464 16.94 -21.26 -1.19
CA ALA A 464 16.63 -22.38 -2.07
C ALA A 464 16.62 -22.00 -3.55
N GLN A 465 16.19 -20.78 -3.88
CA GLN A 465 16.19 -20.27 -5.25
C GLN A 465 17.60 -20.03 -5.77
N GLU A 466 18.49 -19.46 -4.94
CA GLU A 466 19.90 -19.29 -5.30
C GLU A 466 20.61 -20.64 -5.47
N LEU A 467 20.33 -21.62 -4.61
CA LEU A 467 20.88 -22.97 -4.77
C LEU A 467 20.50 -23.57 -6.12
N GLN A 468 19.22 -23.44 -6.54
CA GLN A 468 18.78 -23.90 -7.86
C GLN A 468 19.48 -23.16 -9.00
N ALA A 469 19.69 -21.85 -8.89
CA ALA A 469 20.40 -21.06 -9.90
C ALA A 469 21.88 -21.46 -9.96
N LEU A 470 22.54 -21.65 -8.81
CA LEU A 470 23.95 -22.07 -8.75
C LEU A 470 24.17 -23.49 -9.27
N GLN A 471 23.16 -24.38 -9.20
CA GLN A 471 23.23 -25.73 -9.81
C GLN A 471 23.36 -25.71 -11.35
N GLN A 472 23.08 -24.60 -12.00
CA GLN A 472 23.29 -24.45 -13.45
C GLN A 472 24.75 -24.18 -13.83
N LEU A 473 25.60 -23.84 -12.84
CA LEU A 473 27.02 -23.68 -13.04
C LEU A 473 27.74 -25.02 -13.13
N PRO A 474 28.95 -25.09 -13.70
CA PRO A 474 29.78 -26.28 -13.68
C PRO A 474 30.01 -26.79 -12.25
N ALA A 475 29.92 -28.12 -12.05
CA ALA A 475 29.94 -28.75 -10.72
C ALA A 475 31.16 -28.39 -9.86
N GLU A 476 32.31 -28.15 -10.50
CA GLU A 476 33.58 -27.74 -9.86
C GLU A 476 33.50 -26.38 -9.15
N TYR A 477 32.65 -25.47 -9.62
CA TYR A 477 32.49 -24.13 -9.03
C TYR A 477 31.37 -24.04 -7.98
N GLN A 478 30.40 -24.95 -8.01
CA GLN A 478 29.24 -24.88 -7.10
C GLN A 478 29.63 -24.89 -5.62
N GLY A 479 30.43 -25.86 -5.20
CA GLY A 479 30.85 -26.02 -3.82
C GLY A 479 31.66 -24.84 -3.28
N PRO A 480 32.74 -24.44 -3.95
CA PRO A 480 33.53 -23.26 -3.57
C PRO A 480 32.70 -21.97 -3.47
N ILE A 481 31.81 -21.69 -4.42
CA ILE A 481 30.95 -20.49 -4.42
C ILE A 481 29.98 -20.53 -3.24
N ILE A 482 29.29 -21.65 -3.00
CA ILE A 482 28.32 -21.78 -1.89
C ILE A 482 29.04 -21.63 -0.55
N SER A 483 30.21 -22.23 -0.39
CA SER A 483 30.99 -22.12 0.84
C SER A 483 31.44 -20.68 1.11
N ASN A 484 31.99 -20.00 0.12
CA ASN A 484 32.46 -18.62 0.29
C ASN A 484 31.29 -17.66 0.50
N LEU A 485 30.19 -17.81 -0.27
CA LEU A 485 28.96 -17.02 -0.07
C LEU A 485 28.42 -17.19 1.37
N THR A 486 28.44 -18.40 1.88
CA THR A 486 28.05 -18.70 3.26
C THR A 486 28.94 -17.94 4.26
N GLU A 487 30.25 -17.93 4.07
CA GLU A 487 31.18 -17.19 4.93
C GLU A 487 30.99 -15.66 4.87
N ILE A 488 30.72 -15.12 3.69
CA ILE A 488 30.42 -13.70 3.51
C ILE A 488 29.14 -13.33 4.31
N ARG A 489 28.05 -14.09 4.13
CA ARG A 489 26.77 -13.84 4.79
C ARG A 489 26.79 -14.11 6.28
N LYS A 490 27.52 -15.13 6.76
CA LYS A 490 27.82 -15.29 8.18
C LYS A 490 28.50 -14.05 8.77
N GLY A 491 29.45 -13.47 8.02
CA GLY A 491 30.11 -12.23 8.43
C GLY A 491 29.13 -11.06 8.61
N ILE A 492 28.18 -10.88 7.70
CA ILE A 492 27.09 -9.87 7.79
C ILE A 492 26.26 -10.11 9.06
N PHE A 493 25.76 -11.33 9.22
CA PHE A 493 24.93 -11.72 10.37
C PHE A 493 25.64 -11.52 11.71
N THR A 494 26.86 -12.02 11.87
CA THR A 494 27.62 -11.94 13.12
C THR A 494 27.99 -10.52 13.49
N SER A 495 28.27 -9.67 12.50
CA SER A 495 28.54 -8.23 12.72
C SER A 495 27.35 -7.54 13.39
N ASP A 496 26.13 -7.81 12.91
CA ASP A 496 24.91 -7.22 13.49
C ASP A 496 24.49 -7.89 14.82
N CYS A 497 24.83 -9.16 15.03
CA CYS A 497 24.68 -9.79 16.36
C CYS A 497 25.54 -9.08 17.41
N TRP A 498 26.84 -8.79 17.13
CA TRP A 498 27.72 -8.03 18.00
C TRP A 498 27.22 -6.60 18.23
N ARG A 499 26.77 -5.94 17.18
CA ARG A 499 26.18 -4.61 17.28
C ARG A 499 24.99 -4.60 18.25
N SER A 500 24.02 -5.49 18.05
CA SER A 500 22.83 -5.60 18.89
C SER A 500 23.18 -5.96 20.34
N PHE A 501 24.16 -6.86 20.54
CA PHE A 501 24.70 -7.18 21.86
C PHE A 501 25.19 -5.93 22.59
N TRP A 502 26.06 -5.13 21.96
CA TRP A 502 26.62 -3.93 22.58
C TRP A 502 25.58 -2.84 22.82
N VAL A 503 24.59 -2.68 21.95
CA VAL A 503 23.47 -1.76 22.18
C VAL A 503 22.69 -2.14 23.44
N ILE A 504 22.42 -3.42 23.66
CA ILE A 504 21.75 -3.92 24.86
C ILE A 504 22.64 -3.72 26.09
N VAL A 505 23.93 -3.97 26.01
CA VAL A 505 24.88 -3.79 27.11
C VAL A 505 24.95 -2.32 27.53
N ILE A 506 25.09 -1.39 26.57
CA ILE A 506 25.18 0.05 26.86
C ILE A 506 23.84 0.56 27.46
N GLY A 507 22.70 0.16 26.88
CA GLY A 507 21.39 0.52 27.42
C GLY A 507 21.18 -0.01 28.85
N SER A 508 21.63 -1.23 29.12
CA SER A 508 21.60 -1.82 30.46
C SER A 508 22.55 -1.11 31.43
N ALA A 509 23.68 -0.61 30.94
CA ALA A 509 24.62 0.17 31.76
C ALA A 509 23.99 1.50 32.23
N PHE A 510 23.19 2.18 31.42
CA PHE A 510 22.41 3.33 31.86
C PHE A 510 21.43 2.98 32.99
N LEU A 511 20.72 1.86 32.90
CA LEU A 511 19.84 1.38 33.95
C LEU A 511 20.64 1.04 35.23
N PHE A 512 21.80 0.43 35.10
CA PHE A 512 22.68 0.09 36.21
C PHE A 512 23.22 1.34 36.91
N LEU A 513 23.73 2.34 36.16
CA LEU A 513 24.20 3.62 36.71
C LEU A 513 23.10 4.39 37.45
N TYR A 514 21.86 4.32 36.93
CA TYR A 514 20.68 4.87 37.60
C TYR A 514 20.37 4.10 38.90
N LYS A 515 20.41 2.76 38.88
CA LYS A 515 20.23 1.89 40.07
C LYS A 515 21.20 2.26 41.22
N VAL A 516 22.49 2.44 40.90
CA VAL A 516 23.51 2.77 41.86
C VAL A 516 23.61 4.27 42.19
N LYS A 517 22.62 5.05 41.75
CA LYS A 517 22.46 6.50 41.98
C LYS A 517 23.65 7.37 41.49
N LYS A 518 24.46 6.84 40.56
CA LYS A 518 25.51 7.63 39.90
C LYS A 518 24.99 8.45 38.70
N LEU A 519 23.79 8.17 38.23
CA LEU A 519 23.17 8.90 37.13
C LEU A 519 21.75 9.33 37.55
N GLY A 520 21.41 10.59 37.32
CA GLY A 520 20.07 11.11 37.55
C GLY A 520 19.09 10.61 36.46
N LYS A 521 17.80 10.56 36.78
CA LYS A 521 16.74 10.03 35.91
C LYS A 521 16.69 10.70 34.53
N GLU A 522 16.85 12.04 34.45
CA GLU A 522 16.80 12.76 33.18
C GLU A 522 18.01 12.45 32.29
N PHE A 523 19.20 12.31 32.92
CA PHE A 523 20.41 11.91 32.18
C PHE A 523 20.34 10.46 31.72
N MET A 524 19.74 9.56 32.50
CA MET A 524 19.46 8.20 32.06
C MET A 524 18.49 8.18 30.82
N ILE A 525 17.39 8.93 30.90
CA ILE A 525 16.43 9.03 29.79
C ILE A 525 17.11 9.61 28.54
N ALA A 526 17.88 10.70 28.69
CA ALA A 526 18.61 11.34 27.61
C ALA A 526 19.67 10.39 27.00
N GLY A 527 20.44 9.68 27.85
CA GLY A 527 21.43 8.71 27.39
C GLY A 527 20.80 7.55 26.58
N ILE A 528 19.68 7.00 27.05
CA ILE A 528 18.91 5.98 26.32
C ILE A 528 18.32 6.56 25.03
N ALA A 529 17.84 7.82 25.03
CA ALA A 529 17.33 8.46 23.82
C ALA A 529 18.42 8.60 22.75
N VAL A 530 19.59 9.06 23.12
CA VAL A 530 20.75 9.16 22.22
C VAL A 530 21.18 7.78 21.72
N LEU A 531 21.27 6.80 22.60
CA LEU A 531 21.63 5.43 22.23
C LEU A 531 20.66 4.86 21.19
N CYS A 532 19.35 4.93 21.46
CA CYS A 532 18.33 4.41 20.54
C CYS A 532 18.29 5.19 19.22
N LEU A 533 18.44 6.53 19.28
CA LEU A 533 18.47 7.36 18.08
C LEU A 533 19.67 7.01 17.20
N VAL A 534 20.87 6.93 17.77
CA VAL A 534 22.10 6.59 17.03
C VAL A 534 22.01 5.18 16.45
N ASP A 535 21.59 4.21 17.25
CA ASP A 535 21.40 2.83 16.85
C ASP A 535 20.47 2.70 15.62
N MET A 536 19.27 3.21 15.75
CA MET A 536 18.25 3.13 14.71
C MET A 536 18.58 4.00 13.49
N TRP A 537 19.17 5.18 13.69
CA TRP A 537 19.63 6.05 12.62
C TRP A 537 20.66 5.36 11.73
N MET A 538 21.65 4.71 12.32
CA MET A 538 22.68 3.98 11.58
C MET A 538 22.07 2.81 10.78
N VAL A 539 21.07 2.13 11.32
CA VAL A 539 20.36 1.07 10.59
C VAL A 539 19.55 1.66 9.44
N ASN A 540 18.80 2.73 9.69
CA ASN A 540 17.94 3.33 8.68
C ASN A 540 18.72 3.93 7.50
N LYS A 541 19.92 4.49 7.74
CA LYS A 541 20.79 5.00 6.68
C LYS A 541 21.36 3.90 5.76
N ARG A 542 21.23 2.60 6.11
CA ARG A 542 21.51 1.49 5.17
C ARG A 542 20.45 1.39 4.07
N TYR A 543 19.19 1.82 4.35
CA TYR A 543 18.03 1.59 3.51
C TYR A 543 17.44 2.88 2.91
N LEU A 544 17.64 4.01 3.58
CA LEU A 544 17.25 5.34 3.07
C LEU A 544 18.43 6.29 3.24
N TYR A 545 19.22 6.44 2.18
CA TYR A 545 20.46 7.19 2.13
C TYR A 545 20.42 8.29 1.07
N ASP A 546 21.39 9.20 1.12
CA ASP A 546 21.33 10.48 0.41
C ASP A 546 21.38 10.35 -1.12
N ASP A 547 22.08 9.32 -1.67
CA ASP A 547 22.17 9.08 -3.13
C ASP A 547 20.84 8.60 -3.76
N MET A 548 19.85 8.27 -2.92
CA MET A 548 18.51 7.93 -3.41
C MET A 548 17.68 9.15 -3.81
N PHE A 549 18.14 10.34 -3.44
CA PHE A 549 17.45 11.60 -3.73
C PHE A 549 17.98 12.20 -5.02
N VAL A 550 17.06 12.60 -5.88
CA VAL A 550 17.34 13.14 -7.21
C VAL A 550 16.92 14.60 -7.30
N GLU A 551 17.44 15.31 -8.31
CA GLU A 551 17.01 16.66 -8.62
C GLU A 551 15.49 16.72 -8.87
N LYS A 552 14.86 17.78 -8.39
CA LYS A 552 13.42 18.02 -8.55
C LYS A 552 12.99 18.03 -10.03
N SER A 553 13.88 18.46 -10.91
CA SER A 553 13.73 18.42 -12.36
C SER A 553 13.37 17.04 -12.91
N VAL A 554 13.87 15.95 -12.30
CA VAL A 554 13.57 14.58 -12.72
C VAL A 554 12.07 14.27 -12.57
N ARG A 555 11.44 14.79 -11.51
CA ARG A 555 9.98 14.67 -11.33
C ARG A 555 9.22 15.64 -12.24
N ASP A 556 9.67 16.90 -12.31
CA ASP A 556 8.92 17.98 -12.91
C ASP A 556 9.08 18.01 -14.45
N THR A 557 10.15 17.38 -14.99
CA THR A 557 10.31 17.26 -16.43
C THR A 557 9.25 16.31 -17.00
N PRO A 558 8.49 16.73 -18.04
CA PRO A 558 7.59 15.84 -18.74
C PRO A 558 8.34 14.62 -19.31
N GLN A 559 7.67 13.49 -19.34
CA GLN A 559 8.22 12.31 -20.00
C GLN A 559 8.52 12.69 -21.47
N GLN A 560 9.72 12.33 -21.95
CA GLN A 560 10.09 12.63 -23.32
C GLN A 560 9.42 11.65 -24.29
N MET A 561 8.82 12.17 -25.36
CA MET A 561 8.27 11.35 -26.44
C MET A 561 9.41 10.64 -27.16
N THR A 562 9.30 9.32 -27.28
CA THR A 562 10.15 8.55 -28.21
C THR A 562 9.78 8.88 -29.66
N GLU A 563 10.62 8.51 -30.62
CA GLU A 563 10.27 8.64 -32.04
C GLU A 563 9.04 7.80 -32.40
N THR A 564 8.88 6.64 -31.75
CA THR A 564 7.72 5.78 -31.88
C THR A 564 6.44 6.49 -31.40
N ASP A 565 6.48 7.16 -30.26
CA ASP A 565 5.34 7.93 -29.73
C ASP A 565 4.95 9.07 -30.69
N LYS A 566 5.96 9.78 -31.21
CA LYS A 566 5.75 10.86 -32.19
C LYS A 566 5.08 10.37 -33.48
N MET A 567 5.45 9.16 -33.94
CA MET A 567 4.83 8.57 -35.11
C MET A 567 3.36 8.22 -34.85
N ILE A 568 3.07 7.58 -33.72
CA ILE A 568 1.70 7.18 -33.34
C ILE A 568 0.81 8.43 -33.11
N CYS A 569 1.33 9.47 -32.48
CA CYS A 569 0.59 10.71 -32.17
C CYS A 569 0.29 11.57 -33.42
N ARG A 570 0.82 11.24 -34.61
CA ARG A 570 0.39 11.84 -35.89
C ARG A 570 -1.03 11.43 -36.28
N ASP A 571 -1.47 10.27 -35.82
CA ASP A 571 -2.86 9.83 -36.01
C ASP A 571 -3.81 10.72 -35.16
N LYS A 572 -4.74 11.37 -35.84
CA LYS A 572 -5.71 12.31 -35.24
C LYS A 572 -7.08 11.65 -35.02
N SER A 573 -7.17 10.34 -35.08
CA SER A 573 -8.38 9.63 -34.71
C SER A 573 -8.75 9.95 -33.26
N LEU A 574 -10.04 10.09 -32.97
CA LEU A 574 -10.54 10.53 -31.67
C LEU A 574 -10.17 9.56 -30.53
N ASP A 575 -10.22 8.27 -30.86
CA ASP A 575 -9.94 7.23 -29.86
C ASP A 575 -9.39 5.95 -30.52
N TYR A 576 -8.31 5.43 -29.95
CA TYR A 576 -7.71 4.14 -30.28
C TYR A 576 -6.78 3.72 -29.14
N ARG A 577 -6.41 2.45 -29.09
CA ARG A 577 -5.51 1.93 -28.09
C ARG A 577 -4.18 1.48 -28.68
N VAL A 578 -3.16 1.50 -27.82
CA VAL A 578 -1.79 1.09 -28.11
C VAL A 578 -1.42 -0.08 -27.21
N LEU A 579 -0.76 -1.08 -27.76
CA LEU A 579 -0.17 -2.20 -27.02
C LEU A 579 1.34 -2.13 -27.12
N ASN A 580 2.03 -1.87 -26.03
CA ASN A 580 3.49 -1.84 -25.98
C ASN A 580 4.03 -3.24 -25.66
N MET A 581 4.61 -3.91 -26.68
CA MET A 581 5.22 -5.23 -26.56
C MET A 581 6.73 -5.14 -26.29
N ALA A 582 7.31 -3.94 -26.32
CA ALA A 582 8.73 -3.70 -26.02
C ALA A 582 9.02 -3.47 -24.55
N SER A 583 7.97 -3.37 -23.71
CA SER A 583 8.07 -3.15 -22.27
C SER A 583 7.45 -4.32 -21.49
N ASN A 584 7.51 -4.25 -20.16
CA ASN A 584 6.70 -5.13 -19.31
C ASN A 584 5.26 -4.62 -19.28
N THR A 585 4.50 -4.90 -20.34
CA THR A 585 3.19 -4.35 -20.70
C THR A 585 2.20 -4.20 -19.54
N PHE A 586 2.17 -5.14 -18.60
CA PHE A 586 1.22 -5.13 -17.47
C PHE A 586 1.85 -4.72 -16.14
N ASN A 587 3.07 -4.16 -16.18
CA ASN A 587 3.79 -3.69 -14.99
C ASN A 587 4.51 -2.34 -15.21
N GLU A 588 4.00 -1.52 -16.14
CA GLU A 588 4.51 -0.18 -16.44
C GLU A 588 3.35 0.79 -16.73
N ASN A 589 3.59 2.10 -16.62
CA ASN A 589 2.64 3.16 -16.98
C ASN A 589 3.30 4.26 -17.85
N GLU A 590 4.45 4.00 -18.43
CA GLU A 590 5.12 4.95 -19.31
C GLU A 590 4.34 5.13 -20.62
N THR A 591 3.87 4.02 -21.19
CA THR A 591 3.01 4.03 -22.39
C THR A 591 1.75 4.86 -22.17
N SER A 592 1.14 4.78 -20.99
CA SER A 592 -0.11 5.48 -20.67
C SER A 592 0.04 7.00 -20.55
N TYR A 593 1.27 7.52 -20.53
CA TYR A 593 1.49 8.97 -20.49
C TYR A 593 1.05 9.66 -21.80
N TYR A 594 1.30 9.03 -22.95
CA TYR A 594 0.96 9.58 -24.26
C TYR A 594 -0.16 8.82 -24.99
N HIS A 595 -0.46 7.60 -24.59
CA HIS A 595 -1.35 6.70 -25.29
C HIS A 595 -2.39 6.08 -24.37
N LYS A 596 -3.55 5.72 -24.92
CA LYS A 596 -4.53 4.86 -24.25
C LYS A 596 -4.03 3.41 -24.38
N SER A 597 -3.52 2.88 -23.28
CA SER A 597 -2.85 1.58 -23.25
C SER A 597 -3.82 0.42 -23.00
N VAL A 598 -3.62 -0.69 -23.71
CA VAL A 598 -4.20 -1.99 -23.35
C VAL A 598 -3.54 -2.54 -22.08
N GLY A 599 -2.27 -2.21 -21.85
CA GLY A 599 -1.49 -2.56 -20.68
C GLY A 599 -1.63 -1.57 -19.54
N GLY A 600 -0.67 -1.61 -18.63
CA GLY A 600 -0.56 -0.70 -17.49
C GLY A 600 -0.24 -1.43 -16.17
N TYR A 601 0.06 -0.65 -15.14
CA TYR A 601 0.30 -1.15 -13.79
C TYR A 601 -0.66 -0.51 -12.78
N HIS A 602 -1.51 -1.35 -12.16
CA HIS A 602 -2.32 -0.98 -11.01
C HIS A 602 -2.61 -2.20 -10.13
N PRO A 603 -2.39 -2.16 -8.79
CA PRO A 603 -2.55 -3.32 -7.91
C PRO A 603 -4.01 -3.74 -7.69
N ALA A 604 -4.96 -2.92 -8.09
CA ALA A 604 -6.39 -3.18 -8.01
C ALA A 604 -7.09 -2.97 -9.37
N LYS A 605 -6.49 -3.47 -10.46
CA LYS A 605 -7.13 -3.46 -11.79
C LYS A 605 -8.50 -4.18 -11.77
N LEU A 606 -9.37 -3.90 -12.73
CA LEU A 606 -10.67 -4.57 -12.84
C LEU A 606 -10.49 -6.10 -12.97
N ARG A 607 -11.23 -6.87 -12.19
CA ARG A 607 -11.09 -8.32 -12.11
C ARG A 607 -11.29 -9.00 -13.46
N ARG A 608 -12.39 -8.70 -14.14
CA ARG A 608 -12.69 -9.28 -15.44
C ARG A 608 -11.66 -8.95 -16.50
N TYR A 609 -11.07 -7.73 -16.44
CA TYR A 609 -9.97 -7.38 -17.34
C TYR A 609 -8.70 -8.17 -17.02
N ALA A 610 -8.39 -8.38 -15.76
CA ALA A 610 -7.25 -9.22 -15.35
C ALA A 610 -7.44 -10.69 -15.80
N GLU A 611 -8.65 -11.21 -15.71
CA GLU A 611 -9.00 -12.55 -16.21
C GLU A 611 -8.89 -12.63 -17.75
N MET A 612 -9.25 -11.57 -18.48
CA MET A 612 -9.01 -11.48 -19.92
C MET A 612 -7.52 -11.35 -20.29
N ILE A 613 -6.72 -10.67 -19.46
CA ILE A 613 -5.25 -10.65 -19.65
C ILE A 613 -4.71 -12.07 -19.59
N GLU A 614 -5.11 -12.86 -18.61
CA GLU A 614 -4.65 -14.23 -18.39
C GLU A 614 -5.15 -15.17 -19.52
N ALA A 615 -6.44 -15.09 -19.87
CA ALA A 615 -7.07 -16.01 -20.80
C ALA A 615 -6.73 -15.74 -22.28
N TYR A 616 -6.63 -14.47 -22.68
CA TYR A 616 -6.56 -14.10 -24.09
C TYR A 616 -5.52 -13.03 -24.42
N ILE A 617 -5.48 -11.89 -23.69
CA ILE A 617 -4.66 -10.74 -24.11
C ILE A 617 -3.17 -11.10 -24.11
N SER A 618 -2.66 -11.75 -23.06
CA SER A 618 -1.24 -12.17 -22.99
C SER A 618 -0.90 -13.25 -24.01
N PRO A 619 -1.71 -14.33 -24.19
CA PRO A 619 -1.49 -15.29 -25.26
C PRO A 619 -1.54 -14.69 -26.67
N GLU A 620 -2.50 -13.81 -26.95
CA GLU A 620 -2.60 -13.14 -28.25
C GLU A 620 -1.44 -12.17 -28.50
N MET A 621 -0.98 -11.45 -27.46
CA MET A 621 0.18 -10.58 -27.53
C MET A 621 1.44 -11.36 -27.95
N GLN A 622 1.67 -12.55 -27.38
CA GLN A 622 2.79 -13.40 -27.75
C GLN A 622 2.68 -13.90 -29.21
N LYS A 623 1.48 -14.33 -29.63
CA LYS A 623 1.22 -14.75 -31.01
C LYS A 623 1.38 -13.59 -31.99
N ALA A 624 0.86 -12.40 -31.65
CA ALA A 624 0.97 -11.20 -32.46
C ALA A 624 2.44 -10.78 -32.63
N MET A 625 3.21 -10.77 -31.53
CA MET A 625 4.64 -10.43 -31.56
C MET A 625 5.40 -11.35 -32.51
N LYS A 626 5.14 -12.66 -32.43
CA LYS A 626 5.76 -13.66 -33.33
C LYS A 626 5.34 -13.45 -34.80
N ALA A 627 4.04 -13.36 -35.08
CA ALA A 627 3.53 -13.23 -36.44
C ALA A 627 3.97 -11.94 -37.13
N VAL A 628 3.98 -10.80 -36.40
CA VAL A 628 4.46 -9.52 -36.92
C VAL A 628 5.97 -9.54 -37.18
N ALA A 629 6.75 -10.17 -36.31
CA ALA A 629 8.20 -10.33 -36.50
C ALA A 629 8.51 -11.21 -37.73
N GLU A 630 7.82 -12.34 -37.89
CA GLU A 630 7.97 -13.22 -39.04
C GLU A 630 7.54 -12.56 -40.37
N ALA A 631 6.55 -11.66 -40.31
CA ALA A 631 6.12 -10.86 -41.46
C ALA A 631 7.03 -9.63 -41.72
N GLY A 632 8.09 -9.41 -40.95
CA GLY A 632 8.95 -8.24 -41.08
C GLY A 632 8.25 -6.90 -40.82
N GLY A 633 7.18 -6.90 -40.03
CA GLY A 633 6.35 -5.72 -39.75
C GLY A 633 5.25 -5.44 -40.75
N ASP A 634 5.14 -6.25 -41.82
CA ASP A 634 4.11 -6.09 -42.88
C ASP A 634 2.79 -6.75 -42.44
N MET A 635 1.87 -5.97 -41.93
CA MET A 635 0.57 -6.45 -41.43
C MET A 635 -0.35 -7.02 -42.50
N THR A 636 -0.09 -6.75 -43.79
CA THR A 636 -0.86 -7.37 -44.89
C THR A 636 -0.59 -8.86 -45.03
N LYS A 637 0.53 -9.33 -44.47
CA LYS A 637 0.91 -10.77 -44.46
C LYS A 637 0.47 -11.50 -43.20
N VAL A 638 -0.13 -10.80 -42.24
CA VAL A 638 -0.60 -11.35 -40.96
C VAL A 638 -2.11 -11.57 -41.03
N ASN A 639 -2.60 -12.73 -40.62
CA ASN A 639 -4.05 -12.97 -40.46
C ASN A 639 -4.50 -12.53 -39.05
N GLY A 640 -4.64 -11.20 -38.83
CA GLY A 640 -4.94 -10.64 -37.52
C GLY A 640 -6.31 -11.01 -36.95
N ASP A 641 -7.31 -11.24 -37.79
CA ASP A 641 -8.63 -11.67 -37.34
C ASP A 641 -8.63 -13.07 -36.70
N SER A 642 -7.70 -13.93 -37.10
CA SER A 642 -7.55 -15.27 -36.52
C SER A 642 -6.55 -15.31 -35.35
N ILE A 643 -5.51 -14.46 -35.37
CA ILE A 643 -4.38 -14.56 -34.42
C ILE A 643 -4.66 -13.80 -33.15
N PHE A 644 -5.30 -12.61 -33.24
CA PHE A 644 -5.52 -11.72 -32.09
C PHE A 644 -6.88 -10.99 -32.09
N PRO A 645 -7.99 -11.73 -32.19
CA PRO A 645 -9.34 -11.14 -32.28
C PRO A 645 -9.71 -10.33 -31.00
N VAL A 646 -9.21 -10.71 -29.82
CA VAL A 646 -9.47 -9.97 -28.58
C VAL A 646 -8.73 -8.63 -28.58
N LEU A 647 -7.51 -8.55 -29.10
CA LEU A 647 -6.82 -7.28 -29.29
C LEU A 647 -7.55 -6.39 -30.32
N ASN A 648 -8.15 -6.98 -31.34
CA ASN A 648 -8.94 -6.25 -32.34
C ASN A 648 -10.21 -5.64 -31.74
N MET A 649 -10.95 -6.38 -30.91
CA MET A 649 -12.17 -5.89 -30.26
C MET A 649 -11.88 -4.80 -29.22
N LEU A 650 -10.64 -4.73 -28.69
CA LEU A 650 -10.17 -3.65 -27.80
C LEU A 650 -9.74 -2.40 -28.58
N ASN A 651 -9.97 -2.34 -29.90
CA ASN A 651 -9.51 -1.23 -30.76
C ASN A 651 -8.00 -0.96 -30.64
N THR A 652 -7.19 -2.03 -30.55
CA THR A 652 -5.73 -1.92 -30.49
C THR A 652 -5.21 -1.58 -31.87
N LYS A 653 -5.05 -0.29 -32.16
CA LYS A 653 -4.69 0.22 -33.50
C LYS A 653 -3.19 0.20 -33.76
N TYR A 654 -2.37 0.27 -32.71
CA TYR A 654 -0.91 0.26 -32.85
C TYR A 654 -0.27 -0.73 -31.88
N PHE A 655 0.72 -1.44 -32.38
CA PHE A 655 1.67 -2.24 -31.61
C PHE A 655 3.02 -1.51 -31.56
N ILE A 656 3.60 -1.34 -30.37
CA ILE A 656 5.00 -0.90 -30.22
C ILE A 656 5.85 -2.16 -30.14
N MET A 657 6.64 -2.40 -31.18
CA MET A 657 7.47 -3.58 -31.32
C MET A 657 8.93 -3.28 -30.93
N PRO A 658 9.62 -4.20 -30.24
CA PRO A 658 11.04 -4.06 -29.95
C PRO A 658 11.88 -4.28 -31.22
N LEU A 659 12.95 -3.49 -31.36
CA LEU A 659 14.01 -3.67 -32.33
C LEU A 659 15.33 -3.96 -31.63
N GLN A 660 16.34 -4.39 -32.44
CA GLN A 660 17.68 -4.57 -31.93
C GLN A 660 18.24 -3.25 -31.36
N GLY A 661 19.07 -3.32 -30.32
CA GLY A 661 19.68 -2.14 -29.71
C GLY A 661 18.73 -1.32 -28.80
N GLY A 662 17.59 -1.90 -28.37
CA GLY A 662 16.66 -1.23 -27.45
C GLY A 662 15.76 -0.17 -28.10
N GLN A 663 15.78 -0.07 -29.42
CA GLN A 663 14.87 0.79 -30.18
C GLN A 663 13.49 0.16 -30.31
N THR A 664 12.50 0.99 -30.63
CA THR A 664 11.11 0.54 -30.87
C THR A 664 10.57 1.07 -32.20
N VAL A 665 9.58 0.40 -32.75
CA VAL A 665 8.89 0.83 -33.98
C VAL A 665 7.38 0.64 -33.80
N PRO A 666 6.54 1.59 -34.29
CA PRO A 666 5.10 1.41 -34.31
C PRO A 666 4.68 0.57 -35.51
N VAL A 667 3.85 -0.43 -35.30
CA VAL A 667 3.20 -1.22 -36.36
C VAL A 667 1.70 -1.01 -36.27
N GLN A 668 1.09 -0.53 -37.35
CA GLN A 668 -0.36 -0.32 -37.40
C GLN A 668 -1.10 -1.63 -37.57
N ASN A 669 -2.03 -1.94 -36.68
CA ASN A 669 -2.96 -3.07 -36.78
C ASN A 669 -4.12 -2.71 -37.72
N LEU A 670 -4.19 -3.38 -38.88
CA LEU A 670 -5.22 -3.18 -39.89
C LEU A 670 -6.56 -3.87 -39.55
N TYR A 671 -6.57 -4.71 -38.51
CA TYR A 671 -7.68 -5.56 -38.11
C TYR A 671 -8.48 -5.04 -36.93
N ALA A 672 -8.09 -3.91 -36.30
CA ALA A 672 -8.80 -3.29 -35.20
C ALA A 672 -10.27 -3.00 -35.59
N TYR A 673 -11.24 -3.36 -34.73
CA TYR A 673 -12.66 -3.23 -35.05
C TYR A 673 -13.19 -1.79 -35.00
N GLY A 674 -12.38 -0.85 -34.53
CA GLY A 674 -12.75 0.54 -34.32
C GLY A 674 -13.40 0.79 -32.95
N ASN A 675 -14.03 1.97 -32.80
CA ASN A 675 -14.59 2.38 -31.51
C ASN A 675 -15.89 1.67 -31.15
N ALA A 676 -16.67 1.28 -32.16
CA ALA A 676 -17.89 0.50 -31.99
C ALA A 676 -18.30 -0.12 -33.30
N TRP A 677 -19.02 -1.26 -33.25
CA TRP A 677 -19.55 -1.98 -34.40
C TRP A 677 -20.84 -2.71 -34.07
N PHE A 678 -21.64 -3.00 -35.08
CA PHE A 678 -22.79 -3.87 -34.97
C PHE A 678 -22.37 -5.34 -35.01
N VAL A 679 -23.11 -6.21 -34.32
CA VAL A 679 -22.98 -7.67 -34.39
C VAL A 679 -24.23 -8.30 -34.93
N ASP A 680 -24.06 -9.38 -35.72
CA ASP A 680 -25.14 -10.14 -36.35
C ASP A 680 -25.86 -11.05 -35.36
N LYS A 681 -25.16 -11.45 -34.28
CA LYS A 681 -25.65 -12.40 -33.31
C LYS A 681 -25.15 -12.14 -31.90
N VAL A 682 -26.06 -12.25 -30.95
CA VAL A 682 -25.72 -12.27 -29.52
C VAL A 682 -26.09 -13.63 -28.96
N SER A 683 -25.12 -14.33 -28.39
CA SER A 683 -25.33 -15.59 -27.66
C SER A 683 -25.30 -15.33 -26.17
N TYR A 684 -26.08 -16.06 -25.39
CA TYR A 684 -26.17 -15.91 -23.97
C TYR A 684 -25.49 -17.06 -23.22
N ALA A 685 -24.77 -16.75 -22.16
CA ALA A 685 -24.08 -17.69 -21.31
C ALA A 685 -24.73 -17.73 -19.92
N GLU A 686 -24.87 -18.92 -19.35
CA GLU A 686 -25.49 -19.12 -18.05
C GLU A 686 -24.57 -18.76 -16.86
N ASN A 687 -23.26 -18.67 -17.08
CA ASN A 687 -22.25 -18.32 -16.07
C ASN A 687 -20.98 -17.73 -16.68
N ALA A 688 -20.14 -17.15 -15.84
CA ALA A 688 -18.92 -16.48 -16.27
C ALA A 688 -17.90 -17.39 -16.97
N ASN A 689 -17.79 -18.66 -16.58
CA ASN A 689 -16.89 -19.62 -17.24
C ASN A 689 -17.34 -19.88 -18.69
N GLU A 690 -18.63 -20.05 -18.90
CA GLU A 690 -19.18 -20.22 -20.24
C GLU A 690 -19.03 -18.95 -21.07
N GLU A 691 -19.25 -17.76 -20.46
CA GLU A 691 -19.11 -16.47 -21.13
C GLU A 691 -17.67 -16.29 -21.64
N ILE A 692 -16.66 -16.47 -20.78
CA ILE A 692 -15.26 -16.30 -21.17
C ILE A 692 -14.79 -17.35 -22.18
N ASP A 693 -15.22 -18.60 -22.03
CA ASP A 693 -14.87 -19.68 -22.94
C ASP A 693 -15.44 -19.47 -24.35
N LYS A 694 -16.64 -18.92 -24.47
CA LYS A 694 -17.27 -18.58 -25.75
C LYS A 694 -16.55 -17.45 -26.47
N VAL A 695 -15.97 -16.49 -25.77
CA VAL A 695 -15.17 -15.40 -26.39
C VAL A 695 -14.09 -15.93 -27.32
N GLY A 696 -13.41 -17.01 -26.94
CA GLY A 696 -12.38 -17.64 -27.78
C GLY A 696 -12.90 -18.54 -28.93
N LYS A 697 -14.23 -18.73 -29.07
CA LYS A 697 -14.83 -19.68 -29.99
C LYS A 697 -15.71 -19.04 -31.07
N ILE A 698 -16.10 -17.77 -30.89
CA ILE A 698 -16.97 -17.03 -31.79
C ILE A 698 -16.17 -16.05 -32.64
N ASN A 699 -16.74 -15.60 -33.74
CA ASN A 699 -16.16 -14.50 -34.53
C ASN A 699 -16.59 -13.17 -33.92
N LEU A 700 -15.70 -12.57 -33.11
CA LEU A 700 -15.96 -11.34 -32.33
C LEU A 700 -16.31 -10.11 -33.19
N ARG A 701 -16.05 -10.15 -34.51
CA ARG A 701 -16.47 -9.11 -35.45
C ARG A 701 -17.95 -9.16 -35.75
N HIS A 702 -18.54 -10.36 -35.79
CA HIS A 702 -19.93 -10.63 -36.19
C HIS A 702 -20.79 -11.11 -35.04
N GLU A 703 -20.18 -11.68 -34.01
CA GLU A 703 -20.90 -12.27 -32.89
C GLU A 703 -20.42 -11.69 -31.55
N ALA A 704 -21.34 -11.64 -30.59
CA ALA A 704 -21.03 -11.33 -29.21
C ALA A 704 -21.60 -12.38 -28.27
N VAL A 705 -20.98 -12.54 -27.11
CA VAL A 705 -21.50 -13.33 -25.99
C VAL A 705 -21.80 -12.44 -24.78
N ALA A 706 -22.96 -12.64 -24.18
CA ALA A 706 -23.39 -11.92 -22.99
C ALA A 706 -23.79 -12.91 -21.88
N ASP A 707 -23.65 -12.48 -20.63
CA ASP A 707 -24.30 -13.15 -19.50
C ASP A 707 -25.84 -13.11 -19.67
N ALA A 708 -26.52 -14.20 -19.36
CA ALA A 708 -27.98 -14.34 -19.52
C ALA A 708 -28.78 -13.24 -18.82
N LYS A 709 -28.25 -12.63 -17.75
CA LYS A 709 -28.87 -11.50 -17.05
C LYS A 709 -29.05 -10.26 -17.92
N PHE A 710 -28.27 -10.09 -18.99
CA PHE A 710 -28.38 -8.96 -19.93
C PHE A 710 -29.30 -9.24 -21.14
N LYS A 711 -29.97 -10.39 -21.16
CA LYS A 711 -30.85 -10.75 -22.28
C LYS A 711 -32.02 -9.78 -22.47
N GLN A 712 -32.56 -9.23 -21.38
CA GLN A 712 -33.63 -8.25 -21.45
C GLN A 712 -33.19 -6.92 -22.08
N GLN A 713 -31.97 -6.47 -21.76
CA GLN A 713 -31.40 -5.20 -22.26
C GLN A 713 -30.96 -5.32 -23.73
N LEU A 714 -30.35 -6.44 -24.11
CA LEU A 714 -29.75 -6.62 -25.43
C LEU A 714 -30.70 -7.24 -26.45
N GLY A 715 -31.69 -8.01 -25.98
CA GLY A 715 -32.72 -8.61 -26.88
C GLY A 715 -32.22 -9.72 -27.78
N GLU A 716 -32.91 -9.92 -28.90
CA GLU A 716 -32.58 -10.92 -29.89
C GLU A 716 -31.65 -10.40 -30.98
N SER A 717 -30.99 -11.32 -31.65
CA SER A 717 -30.01 -11.03 -32.73
C SER A 717 -30.73 -10.52 -34.00
N VAL A 718 -30.11 -9.53 -34.65
CA VAL A 718 -30.56 -8.99 -35.94
C VAL A 718 -29.36 -8.98 -36.87
N PRO A 719 -29.34 -9.86 -37.93
CA PRO A 719 -28.27 -9.85 -38.91
C PRO A 719 -28.17 -8.47 -39.61
N GLN A 720 -26.97 -7.93 -39.64
CA GLN A 720 -26.72 -6.59 -40.16
C GLN A 720 -26.60 -6.56 -41.69
N ASP A 721 -26.61 -5.39 -42.24
CA ASP A 721 -26.32 -5.12 -43.64
C ASP A 721 -25.25 -4.02 -43.78
N ASP A 722 -24.75 -3.79 -44.97
CA ASP A 722 -23.69 -2.84 -45.28
C ASP A 722 -24.06 -1.37 -45.00
N THR A 723 -25.33 -1.09 -44.64
CA THR A 723 -25.79 0.25 -44.29
C THR A 723 -25.64 0.59 -42.82
N SER A 724 -25.31 -0.40 -41.99
CA SER A 724 -25.18 -0.21 -40.52
C SER A 724 -23.82 0.40 -40.19
N ILE A 725 -23.82 1.65 -39.69
CA ILE A 725 -22.64 2.44 -39.40
C ILE A 725 -22.72 2.99 -37.97
N VAL A 726 -21.63 2.87 -37.26
CA VAL A 726 -21.41 3.54 -35.94
C VAL A 726 -20.17 4.38 -36.01
N LYS A 727 -20.27 5.67 -35.70
CA LYS A 727 -19.16 6.65 -35.72
C LYS A 727 -19.06 7.40 -34.42
N LEU A 728 -17.88 7.32 -33.77
CA LEU A 728 -17.57 8.20 -32.64
C LEU A 728 -17.37 9.64 -33.15
N THR A 729 -18.16 10.58 -32.63
CA THR A 729 -18.13 12.01 -33.05
C THR A 729 -17.52 12.92 -31.98
N GLN A 730 -17.60 12.52 -30.71
CA GLN A 730 -16.99 13.26 -29.61
C GLN A 730 -16.41 12.28 -28.58
N TYR A 731 -15.20 12.58 -28.12
CA TYR A 731 -14.51 11.85 -27.06
C TYR A 731 -14.17 12.77 -25.89
N LYS A 732 -14.56 12.37 -24.68
CA LYS A 732 -14.02 12.79 -23.38
C LYS A 732 -13.84 11.54 -22.53
N PRO A 733 -12.91 11.52 -21.54
CA PRO A 733 -12.71 10.33 -20.73
C PRO A 733 -13.98 9.77 -20.09
N ASN A 734 -14.89 10.67 -19.66
CA ASN A 734 -16.14 10.34 -18.97
C ASN A 734 -17.40 10.54 -19.85
N ASN A 735 -17.27 10.92 -21.12
CA ASN A 735 -18.41 11.17 -22.00
C ASN A 735 -18.05 10.86 -23.46
N LEU A 736 -18.80 9.98 -24.09
CA LEU A 736 -18.61 9.53 -25.48
C LEU A 736 -19.89 9.75 -26.27
N THR A 737 -19.80 10.37 -27.46
CA THR A 737 -20.95 10.59 -28.34
C THR A 737 -20.74 9.86 -29.66
N TYR A 738 -21.74 9.08 -30.07
CA TYR A 738 -21.76 8.33 -31.33
C TYR A 738 -22.94 8.73 -32.19
N GLU A 739 -22.72 8.75 -33.48
CA GLU A 739 -23.77 8.73 -34.52
C GLU A 739 -23.92 7.32 -35.01
N VAL A 740 -25.16 6.84 -35.00
CA VAL A 740 -25.50 5.46 -35.33
C VAL A 740 -26.56 5.48 -36.43
N THR A 741 -26.33 4.73 -37.52
CA THR A 741 -27.31 4.56 -38.58
C THR A 741 -27.45 3.07 -38.85
N SER A 742 -28.71 2.55 -38.87
CA SER A 742 -28.99 1.17 -39.25
C SER A 742 -30.45 1.07 -39.72
N ASN A 743 -30.67 0.43 -40.83
CA ASN A 743 -32.00 0.15 -41.35
C ASN A 743 -32.75 -0.92 -40.55
N LYS A 744 -32.03 -1.78 -39.84
CA LYS A 744 -32.59 -2.90 -39.09
C LYS A 744 -32.57 -2.74 -37.58
N GLY A 745 -31.76 -1.77 -37.07
CA GLY A 745 -31.46 -1.72 -35.67
C GLY A 745 -30.54 -2.89 -35.25
N GLY A 746 -30.43 -3.17 -33.95
CA GLY A 746 -29.65 -4.31 -33.43
C GLY A 746 -28.67 -3.91 -32.35
N VAL A 747 -27.75 -4.80 -32.01
CA VAL A 747 -26.82 -4.63 -30.91
C VAL A 747 -25.50 -4.05 -31.41
N ILE A 748 -25.11 -2.91 -30.79
CA ILE A 748 -23.82 -2.28 -30.96
C ILE A 748 -22.91 -2.73 -29.83
N VAL A 749 -21.70 -3.15 -30.17
CA VAL A 749 -20.61 -3.41 -29.22
C VAL A 749 -19.66 -2.20 -29.27
N PHE A 750 -19.34 -1.65 -28.12
CA PHE A 750 -18.35 -0.57 -27.95
C PHE A 750 -17.02 -1.17 -27.48
N SER A 751 -15.91 -0.71 -28.06
CA SER A 751 -14.56 -1.09 -27.58
C SER A 751 -14.25 -0.52 -26.19
N GLU A 752 -15.25 -0.29 -25.36
CA GLU A 752 -15.17 0.36 -24.06
C GLU A 752 -15.41 -0.62 -22.93
N ILE A 753 -14.59 -0.56 -21.90
CA ILE A 753 -14.68 -1.47 -20.74
C ILE A 753 -15.96 -1.20 -19.95
N TYR A 754 -16.74 -2.26 -19.73
CA TYR A 754 -17.95 -2.21 -18.93
C TYR A 754 -17.60 -2.01 -17.44
N TYR A 755 -18.26 -1.05 -16.83
CA TYR A 755 -18.24 -0.83 -15.40
C TYR A 755 -19.61 -0.30 -14.94
N PRO A 756 -20.15 -0.79 -13.78
CA PRO A 756 -21.42 -0.28 -13.25
C PRO A 756 -21.35 1.23 -12.98
N GLY A 757 -22.41 1.95 -13.39
CA GLY A 757 -22.48 3.41 -13.21
C GLY A 757 -22.26 4.21 -14.52
N TRP A 758 -21.83 3.59 -15.60
CA TRP A 758 -21.99 4.16 -16.93
C TRP A 758 -23.47 4.16 -17.33
N THR A 759 -23.94 5.27 -17.84
CA THR A 759 -25.30 5.47 -18.36
C THR A 759 -25.26 5.67 -19.85
N ALA A 760 -26.36 5.35 -20.52
CA ALA A 760 -26.54 5.60 -21.96
C ALA A 760 -27.83 6.36 -22.23
N THR A 761 -27.79 7.20 -23.26
CA THR A 761 -29.00 7.78 -23.83
C THR A 761 -29.00 7.58 -25.35
N ILE A 762 -30.20 7.33 -25.91
CA ILE A 762 -30.46 7.32 -27.35
C ILE A 762 -31.38 8.49 -27.63
N ASP A 763 -30.94 9.44 -28.43
CA ASP A 763 -31.69 10.69 -28.75
C ASP A 763 -32.16 11.44 -27.48
N GLY A 764 -31.36 11.42 -26.44
CA GLY A 764 -31.64 12.02 -25.14
C GLY A 764 -32.55 11.20 -24.21
N GLN A 765 -33.06 10.05 -24.65
CA GLN A 765 -33.86 9.15 -23.80
C GLN A 765 -32.97 8.11 -23.13
N PRO A 766 -33.13 7.82 -21.82
CA PRO A 766 -32.36 6.81 -21.11
C PRO A 766 -32.45 5.43 -21.79
N ALA A 767 -31.34 4.75 -21.87
CA ALA A 767 -31.21 3.39 -22.40
C ALA A 767 -30.30 2.55 -21.48
N GLU A 768 -30.57 1.25 -21.40
CA GLU A 768 -29.84 0.33 -20.55
C GLU A 768 -28.66 -0.29 -21.27
N LEU A 769 -27.47 -0.15 -20.70
CA LEU A 769 -26.25 -0.79 -21.18
C LEU A 769 -26.21 -2.25 -20.74
N GLY A 770 -25.84 -3.14 -21.67
CA GLY A 770 -25.43 -4.52 -21.39
C GLY A 770 -23.92 -4.68 -21.39
N ARG A 771 -23.46 -5.84 -20.89
CA ARG A 771 -22.06 -6.29 -21.00
C ARG A 771 -22.00 -7.46 -21.97
N VAL A 772 -21.04 -7.41 -22.89
CA VAL A 772 -20.74 -8.48 -23.84
C VAL A 772 -19.25 -8.80 -23.88
N ASN A 773 -18.90 -9.94 -24.44
CA ASN A 773 -17.52 -10.39 -24.62
C ASN A 773 -16.71 -10.27 -23.32
N TYR A 774 -17.39 -10.57 -22.20
CA TYR A 774 -16.84 -10.59 -20.84
C TYR A 774 -16.50 -9.23 -20.23
N ILE A 775 -16.09 -8.23 -21.03
CA ILE A 775 -15.56 -6.94 -20.57
C ILE A 775 -16.09 -5.71 -21.29
N LEU A 776 -16.80 -5.83 -22.41
CA LEU A 776 -17.20 -4.68 -23.24
C LEU A 776 -18.63 -4.23 -22.98
N ARG A 777 -18.91 -2.94 -23.27
CA ARG A 777 -20.25 -2.36 -23.25
C ARG A 777 -21.01 -2.70 -24.53
N ALA A 778 -22.31 -2.88 -24.43
CA ALA A 778 -23.17 -3.02 -25.57
C ALA A 778 -24.54 -2.34 -25.36
N LEU A 779 -25.19 -1.98 -26.46
CA LEU A 779 -26.47 -1.29 -26.46
C LEU A 779 -27.31 -1.75 -27.62
N ASN A 780 -28.59 -2.01 -27.38
CA ASN A 780 -29.54 -2.31 -28.46
C ASN A 780 -30.17 -1.00 -28.95
N VAL A 781 -30.19 -0.79 -30.27
CA VAL A 781 -30.78 0.38 -30.92
C VAL A 781 -31.87 -0.05 -31.89
N LYS A 782 -32.90 0.79 -32.06
CA LYS A 782 -33.99 0.61 -33.06
C LYS A 782 -33.48 0.98 -34.45
N PRO A 783 -34.21 0.54 -35.53
CA PRO A 783 -33.93 1.04 -36.86
C PRO A 783 -34.02 2.56 -36.96
N GLY A 784 -33.06 3.21 -37.66
CA GLY A 784 -33.04 4.66 -37.88
C GLY A 784 -31.62 5.24 -37.74
N THR A 785 -31.59 6.56 -37.68
CA THR A 785 -30.37 7.30 -37.35
C THR A 785 -30.51 7.90 -35.94
N HIS A 786 -29.56 7.60 -35.08
CA HIS A 786 -29.63 7.91 -33.65
C HIS A 786 -28.34 8.57 -33.17
N LYS A 787 -28.49 9.46 -32.18
CA LYS A 787 -27.39 9.97 -31.38
C LYS A 787 -27.31 9.17 -30.07
N VAL A 788 -26.23 8.43 -29.88
CA VAL A 788 -25.97 7.67 -28.67
C VAL A 788 -24.94 8.42 -27.83
N VAL A 789 -25.23 8.65 -26.53
CA VAL A 789 -24.31 9.26 -25.58
C VAL A 789 -24.09 8.30 -24.42
N LEU A 790 -22.82 7.99 -24.17
CA LEU A 790 -22.38 7.23 -22.99
C LEU A 790 -21.76 8.20 -21.97
N ASP A 791 -22.21 8.14 -20.73
CA ASP A 791 -21.81 9.11 -19.70
C ASP A 791 -21.49 8.45 -18.36
N PHE A 792 -20.44 8.94 -17.68
CA PHE A 792 -20.01 8.45 -16.38
C PHE A 792 -19.92 9.57 -15.34
N HIS A 793 -21.05 9.83 -14.68
CA HIS A 793 -21.17 10.79 -13.58
C HIS A 793 -21.87 10.11 -12.39
N PRO A 794 -21.11 9.58 -11.39
CA PRO A 794 -21.70 8.88 -10.25
C PRO A 794 -22.61 9.80 -9.43
N THR A 795 -23.90 9.52 -9.39
CA THR A 795 -24.89 10.30 -8.62
C THR A 795 -24.67 10.26 -7.12
N SER A 796 -24.01 9.20 -6.62
CA SER A 796 -23.61 9.02 -5.22
C SER A 796 -22.65 10.10 -4.73
N LEU A 797 -21.90 10.76 -5.63
CA LEU A 797 -20.92 11.78 -5.27
C LEU A 797 -21.55 12.94 -4.51
N LYS A 798 -22.66 13.50 -5.02
CA LYS A 798 -23.38 14.60 -4.36
C LYS A 798 -23.84 14.24 -2.95
N THR A 799 -24.38 13.04 -2.77
CA THR A 799 -24.88 12.57 -1.47
C THR A 799 -23.72 12.41 -0.49
N THR A 800 -22.64 11.75 -0.90
CA THR A 800 -21.49 11.49 -0.03
C THR A 800 -20.75 12.78 0.36
N GLU A 801 -20.60 13.75 -0.56
CA GLU A 801 -20.04 15.08 -0.28
C GLU A 801 -20.93 15.86 0.71
N THR A 802 -22.26 15.84 0.53
CA THR A 802 -23.19 16.48 1.49
C THR A 802 -23.02 15.93 2.90
N ILE A 803 -22.92 14.61 3.05
CA ILE A 803 -22.72 13.98 4.35
C ILE A 803 -21.36 14.39 4.96
N ALA A 804 -20.33 14.49 4.15
CA ALA A 804 -19.01 14.94 4.59
C ALA A 804 -19.05 16.38 5.15
N TYR A 805 -19.72 17.31 4.45
CA TYR A 805 -19.88 18.69 4.94
C TYR A 805 -20.72 18.79 6.22
N VAL A 806 -21.78 17.98 6.36
CA VAL A 806 -22.51 17.87 7.64
C VAL A 806 -21.58 17.39 8.75
N GLY A 807 -20.71 16.38 8.47
CA GLY A 807 -19.70 15.89 9.41
C GLY A 807 -18.74 17.00 9.88
N TYR A 808 -18.26 17.86 8.97
CA TYR A 808 -17.43 19.03 9.33
C TYR A 808 -18.18 20.00 10.26
N GLY A 809 -19.44 20.28 9.99
CA GLY A 809 -20.28 21.12 10.86
C GLY A 809 -20.41 20.54 12.27
N VAL A 810 -20.68 19.24 12.39
CA VAL A 810 -20.77 18.54 13.68
C VAL A 810 -19.43 18.56 14.42
N LEU A 811 -18.32 18.27 13.74
CA LEU A 811 -16.98 18.29 14.33
C LEU A 811 -16.62 19.68 14.88
N LEU A 812 -16.93 20.74 14.11
CA LEU A 812 -16.66 22.13 14.50
C LEU A 812 -17.47 22.51 15.75
N ILE A 813 -18.76 22.19 15.81
CA ILE A 813 -19.61 22.46 16.97
C ILE A 813 -19.06 21.75 18.22
N LEU A 814 -18.68 20.47 18.10
CA LEU A 814 -18.11 19.72 19.22
C LEU A 814 -16.75 20.27 19.67
N LEU A 815 -15.92 20.74 18.76
CA LEU A 815 -14.65 21.37 19.06
C LEU A 815 -14.85 22.69 19.83
N LEU A 816 -15.75 23.55 19.35
CA LEU A 816 -16.11 24.81 20.03
C LEU A 816 -16.69 24.56 21.43
N ALA A 817 -17.56 23.54 21.57
CA ALA A 817 -18.08 23.12 22.88
C ALA A 817 -16.95 22.64 23.80
N GLY A 818 -16.01 21.84 23.31
CA GLY A 818 -14.84 21.38 24.06
C GLY A 818 -13.99 22.52 24.58
N LEU A 819 -13.66 23.50 23.71
CA LEU A 819 -12.91 24.69 24.07
C LEU A 819 -13.65 25.57 25.08
N PHE A 820 -14.96 25.74 24.93
CA PHE A 820 -15.78 26.48 25.87
C PHE A 820 -15.82 25.84 27.26
N PHE A 821 -15.99 24.53 27.37
CA PHE A 821 -15.96 23.81 28.64
C PHE A 821 -14.59 23.90 29.32
N GLU A 822 -13.51 23.80 28.54
CA GLU A 822 -12.15 23.94 29.10
C GLU A 822 -11.89 25.37 29.61
N TRP A 823 -12.32 26.38 28.83
CA TRP A 823 -12.23 27.78 29.23
C TRP A 823 -13.04 28.07 30.54
N LYS A 824 -14.27 27.54 30.63
CA LYS A 824 -15.10 27.68 31.85
C LYS A 824 -14.45 27.02 33.06
N LYS A 825 -13.87 25.82 32.88
CA LYS A 825 -13.17 25.09 33.94
C LYS A 825 -11.96 25.88 34.44
N ASN A 826 -11.14 26.44 33.56
CA ASN A 826 -9.99 27.23 33.92
C ASN A 826 -10.37 28.51 34.70
N LYS A 827 -11.47 29.18 34.32
CA LYS A 827 -12.01 30.32 35.07
C LYS A 827 -12.47 29.99 36.49
N VAL A 828 -13.03 28.79 36.71
CA VAL A 828 -13.47 28.33 38.03
C VAL A 828 -12.27 27.99 38.93
N THR A 829 -11.18 27.49 38.37
CA THR A 829 -9.93 27.19 39.11
C THR A 829 -9.07 28.43 39.41
N GLU A 830 -9.34 29.56 38.75
CA GLU A 830 -8.68 30.86 39.00
C GLU A 830 -9.41 31.74 40.03
N LYS A 831 -10.65 31.41 40.37
CA LYS A 831 -11.39 31.94 41.58
C LYS A 831 -11.19 30.98 42.73
#